data_aa2b483d76e37a547c1a14a80e2aea2d
#
_entry.id   aa2b483d76e37a547c1a14a80e2aea2d
#
_cell.length_a   1.000
_cell.length_b   1.000
_cell.length_c   1.000
_cell.angle_alpha   90.00
_cell.angle_beta   90.00
_cell.angle_gamma   90.00
#
_symmetry.space_group_name_H-M   'P 1'
#
loop_
_entity.id
_entity.type
_entity.pdbx_description
1 polymer ?
#
loop_
_entity_poly.entity_id
_entity_poly.type
_entity_poly.pdbx_seq_one_letter_code
_entity_poly.pdbx_strand_id
1 'polypeptide(L)'
;MLFGRRRFGSELAEEMLFHREQAEKDFIAAGMTPETAKYAAMRQFGNATRLKERSHEVVGFKMETVMQDLKFTLRQLRKNPGFAATAILILALGIGASVAIFAFVDAALIKPLPYQDPTRLVSVDESSAGFPRNNLSYPDYLDWKRLNTVFSSMEVYTDTGYALNTPGGTEPVQGERVSAGFFSTLGVRPVLGRDFLTGEDVAGAASIVLLSYSTWQRRYGGRTDVVGQVVILSGVAHTIVGVLPSDFEFAPRDNAEFWEPLQAIHECEKRRSCHGLDGVGRLKDGVSIATALAQMKSIAAQLEKQYPDSNRGNSASVIPLSEAIVGYIRPILLVLLGGAGLLMFIACVNVSSLLLVRAESRRREIAVRGALGASRTRLSRQFVTEGLALVAAGSAAGLGLAFACMKVLSGLISKDTMISMPYLRGLGLNRHVLLFTGALALVAAILFSITPILHFRLSKMRDGLTEGARGSSGTMWRKMGANLVVIELATAVVLLAGAGLLGKSLFKLLHVELGFQADHLAIVNIALPDAAFSKDEKIVAFARQVVERVQALPGVESTGITSVLPVSCNCNTDWVRFVGKAYNGIHNEVNERDVSAGFFSTIHAKLLRGRYFNDAEDGTKPLVVVVNEAFAKKYFPGEDPIGKRMGDTELSPKSIREIVGVVADFKDAGLDQEQWPAEYLPFNQNTDTFFSLIVRTRQDEQTILAVLAPAIHKVSQAAAVEEGSTMMQRINDSQTAYIHRSAAYLVGGFAALALVLGVVGLYGVIAYSVSQRTREIGVRMALGAQKSSVYQLVLGEAGRLIAVGVLVGLAGSVGAAMLMGKLLFGVQAWDAGTLIGVALVLTAAAMLASYFPARRAASVNPTEALRAE
;
A
#
# COMPACT_ATOMS: atom_id res chain seq x y z
N MET A 1 -19.11 44.86 -4.09
CA MET A 1 -17.82 45.42 -3.63
C MET A 1 -17.49 46.78 -4.25
N LEU A 2 -17.71 47.00 -5.53
CA LEU A 2 -17.58 48.33 -6.18
C LEU A 2 -18.52 49.39 -5.54
N PHE A 3 -19.68 48.98 -5.04
CA PHE A 3 -20.62 49.82 -4.33
C PHE A 3 -20.09 50.34 -2.97
N GLY A 4 -19.31 49.53 -2.24
CA GLY A 4 -18.75 49.94 -0.95
C GLY A 4 -17.69 51.04 -1.06
N ARG A 5 -16.91 51.08 -2.14
CA ARG A 5 -15.86 52.07 -2.36
C ARG A 5 -16.43 53.46 -2.74
N ARG A 6 -17.49 53.48 -3.57
CA ARG A 6 -18.17 54.74 -3.90
C ARG A 6 -18.84 55.34 -2.68
N ARG A 7 -19.47 54.50 -1.86
CA ARG A 7 -20.15 54.91 -0.63
C ARG A 7 -19.12 55.39 0.42
N PHE A 8 -18.02 54.63 0.66
CA PHE A 8 -16.96 55.11 1.56
C PHE A 8 -16.29 56.39 1.09
N GLY A 9 -16.06 56.58 -0.25
CA GLY A 9 -15.50 57.79 -0.81
C GLY A 9 -16.43 58.99 -0.71
N SER A 10 -17.76 58.80 -0.74
CA SER A 10 -18.77 59.89 -0.53
C SER A 10 -18.90 60.23 0.97
N GLU A 11 -18.98 59.19 1.82
CA GLU A 11 -19.08 59.39 3.29
C GLU A 11 -17.83 60.11 3.82
N LEU A 12 -16.64 59.71 3.38
CA LEU A 12 -15.38 60.37 3.75
C LEU A 12 -15.30 61.81 3.23
N ALA A 13 -15.83 62.09 2.04
CA ALA A 13 -15.83 63.44 1.48
C ALA A 13 -16.81 64.36 2.24
N GLU A 14 -17.95 63.82 2.62
CA GLU A 14 -18.95 64.55 3.47
C GLU A 14 -18.38 64.81 4.86
N GLU A 15 -17.73 63.88 5.52
CA GLU A 15 -17.09 64.01 6.81
C GLU A 15 -15.98 65.09 6.80
N MET A 16 -15.16 65.02 5.74
CA MET A 16 -14.10 66.03 5.53
C MET A 16 -14.67 67.45 5.30
N LEU A 17 -15.76 67.51 4.59
CA LEU A 17 -16.45 68.76 4.33
C LEU A 17 -17.06 69.31 5.64
N PHE A 18 -17.72 68.48 6.42
CA PHE A 18 -18.31 68.81 7.75
C PHE A 18 -17.22 69.28 8.70
N HIS A 19 -16.11 68.60 8.85
CA HIS A 19 -15.06 69.09 9.74
C HIS A 19 -14.42 70.41 9.31
N ARG A 20 -14.33 70.68 8.02
CA ARG A 20 -13.81 71.91 7.48
C ARG A 20 -14.82 73.09 7.75
N GLU A 21 -16.10 72.85 7.56
CA GLU A 21 -17.16 73.79 7.83
C GLU A 21 -17.27 74.07 9.31
N GLN A 22 -17.10 73.08 10.18
CA GLN A 22 -17.06 73.23 11.61
C GLN A 22 -15.88 74.05 12.06
N ALA A 23 -14.69 73.84 11.56
CA ALA A 23 -13.49 74.61 11.82
C ALA A 23 -13.65 76.08 11.35
N GLU A 24 -14.31 76.35 10.22
CA GLU A 24 -14.61 77.65 9.70
C GLU A 24 -15.57 78.43 10.68
N LYS A 25 -16.61 77.75 11.17
CA LYS A 25 -17.56 78.30 12.19
C LYS A 25 -16.82 78.62 13.50
N ASP A 26 -15.94 77.80 13.96
CA ASP A 26 -15.15 77.96 15.17
C ASP A 26 -14.21 79.18 15.02
N PHE A 27 -13.59 79.38 13.85
CA PHE A 27 -12.78 80.60 13.60
C PHE A 27 -13.58 81.88 13.48
N ILE A 28 -14.79 81.82 12.94
CA ILE A 28 -15.73 82.95 12.91
C ILE A 28 -16.18 83.34 14.36
N ALA A 29 -16.49 82.33 15.18
CA ALA A 29 -16.86 82.56 16.60
C ALA A 29 -15.67 83.06 17.40
N ALA A 30 -14.43 82.84 17.00
CA ALA A 30 -13.20 83.40 17.56
C ALA A 30 -12.88 84.85 17.04
N GLY A 31 -13.80 85.46 16.26
CA GLY A 31 -13.69 86.86 15.84
C GLY A 31 -13.02 87.09 14.48
N MET A 32 -12.77 86.03 13.67
CA MET A 32 -12.25 86.19 12.32
C MET A 32 -13.34 86.55 11.28
N THR A 33 -12.99 87.31 10.27
CA THR A 33 -13.89 87.56 9.16
C THR A 33 -14.17 86.29 8.38
N PRO A 34 -15.38 86.13 7.75
CA PRO A 34 -15.72 84.88 7.04
C PRO A 34 -14.68 84.45 5.98
N GLU A 35 -14.09 85.43 5.29
CA GLU A 35 -13.07 85.10 4.31
C GLU A 35 -11.74 84.58 4.92
N THR A 36 -11.28 85.28 6.00
CA THR A 36 -10.05 84.83 6.69
C THR A 36 -10.23 83.53 7.46
N ALA A 37 -11.43 83.26 8.02
CA ALA A 37 -11.80 82.01 8.67
C ALA A 37 -11.78 80.86 7.73
N LYS A 38 -12.28 81.03 6.50
CA LYS A 38 -12.24 80.01 5.43
C LYS A 38 -10.81 79.63 5.05
N TYR A 39 -9.90 80.56 4.89
CA TYR A 39 -8.51 80.33 4.61
C TYR A 39 -7.77 79.70 5.80
N ALA A 40 -8.08 80.04 6.99
CA ALA A 40 -7.55 79.45 8.24
C ALA A 40 -7.96 77.98 8.38
N ALA A 41 -9.26 77.67 8.19
CA ALA A 41 -9.77 76.31 8.19
C ALA A 41 -9.14 75.45 7.10
N MET A 42 -8.94 76.01 5.90
CA MET A 42 -8.21 75.26 4.79
C MET A 42 -6.75 74.99 5.15
N ARG A 43 -6.05 75.90 5.80
CA ARG A 43 -4.66 75.70 6.25
C ARG A 43 -4.58 74.68 7.39
N GLN A 44 -5.45 74.72 8.35
CA GLN A 44 -5.50 73.75 9.45
C GLN A 44 -5.85 72.38 8.98
N PHE A 45 -6.77 72.18 8.03
CA PHE A 45 -7.21 70.97 7.49
C PHE A 45 -6.15 70.33 6.59
N GLY A 46 -5.31 71.13 5.99
CA GLY A 46 -4.23 70.65 5.09
C GLY A 46 -4.72 70.16 3.71
N ASN A 47 -3.93 69.38 3.05
CA ASN A 47 -4.28 68.85 1.71
C ASN A 47 -5.31 67.74 1.79
N ALA A 48 -6.57 68.04 1.46
CA ALA A 48 -7.71 67.10 1.46
C ALA A 48 -7.46 65.86 0.57
N THR A 49 -6.79 66.02 -0.58
CA THR A 49 -6.46 64.93 -1.46
C THR A 49 -5.49 63.93 -0.82
N ARG A 50 -4.48 64.46 -0.11
CA ARG A 50 -3.50 63.65 0.61
C ARG A 50 -4.11 62.91 1.79
N LEU A 51 -5.06 63.52 2.52
CA LEU A 51 -5.82 62.89 3.59
C LEU A 51 -6.73 61.82 3.06
N LYS A 52 -7.38 62.02 1.92
CA LYS A 52 -8.22 61.05 1.23
C LYS A 52 -7.42 59.84 0.73
N GLU A 53 -6.24 60.07 0.15
CA GLU A 53 -5.33 58.99 -0.23
C GLU A 53 -4.83 58.18 0.96
N ARG A 54 -4.49 58.85 2.08
CA ARG A 54 -4.05 58.21 3.33
C ARG A 54 -5.14 57.42 4.01
N SER A 55 -6.38 57.87 3.99
CA SER A 55 -7.54 57.17 4.50
C SER A 55 -7.89 55.95 3.63
N HIS A 56 -7.74 56.04 2.31
CA HIS A 56 -7.83 54.89 1.42
C HIS A 56 -6.70 53.87 1.62
N GLU A 57 -5.48 54.27 2.03
CA GLU A 57 -4.41 53.37 2.43
C GLU A 57 -4.66 52.65 3.77
N VAL A 58 -5.25 53.35 4.75
CA VAL A 58 -5.51 52.84 6.11
C VAL A 58 -6.71 51.91 6.11
N VAL A 59 -7.79 52.28 5.42
CA VAL A 59 -8.98 51.40 5.24
C VAL A 59 -8.73 50.27 4.26
N GLY A 60 -7.53 50.27 3.68
CA GLY A 60 -6.91 49.31 2.79
C GLY A 60 -7.85 48.27 2.24
N PHE A 61 -8.33 48.40 1.02
CA PHE A 61 -8.97 47.35 0.26
C PHE A 61 -7.92 46.28 -0.01
N LYS A 62 -7.64 45.42 1.02
CA LYS A 62 -6.70 44.31 0.96
C LYS A 62 -6.98 43.39 -0.27
N MET A 63 -8.24 43.30 -0.68
CA MET A 63 -8.67 42.50 -1.81
C MET A 63 -8.23 43.07 -3.16
N GLU A 64 -8.22 44.40 -3.34
CA GLU A 64 -7.77 45.04 -4.59
C GLU A 64 -6.26 44.92 -4.77
N THR A 65 -5.51 45.06 -3.68
CA THR A 65 -4.05 44.87 -3.67
C THR A 65 -3.70 43.38 -3.93
N VAL A 66 -4.46 42.44 -3.38
CA VAL A 66 -4.28 41.01 -3.68
C VAL A 66 -4.57 40.72 -5.17
N MET A 67 -5.63 41.31 -5.71
CA MET A 67 -5.96 41.12 -7.16
C MET A 67 -4.90 41.72 -8.07
N GLN A 68 -4.32 42.86 -7.71
CA GLN A 68 -3.20 43.51 -8.42
C GLN A 68 -1.94 42.61 -8.37
N ASP A 69 -1.62 42.09 -7.16
CA ASP A 69 -0.49 41.19 -6.98
C ASP A 69 -0.68 39.89 -7.78
N LEU A 70 -1.90 39.35 -7.82
CA LEU A 70 -2.23 38.15 -8.62
C LEU A 70 -2.10 38.40 -10.13
N LYS A 71 -2.64 39.52 -10.63
CA LYS A 71 -2.50 39.90 -12.04
C LYS A 71 -1.02 40.13 -12.42
N PHE A 72 -0.26 40.73 -11.54
CA PHE A 72 1.17 40.90 -11.73
C PHE A 72 1.88 39.54 -11.78
N THR A 73 1.61 38.66 -10.82
CA THR A 73 2.17 37.30 -10.76
C THR A 73 1.88 36.51 -12.03
N LEU A 74 0.63 36.48 -12.49
CA LEU A 74 0.25 35.80 -13.73
C LEU A 74 0.99 36.34 -14.95
N ARG A 75 1.15 37.70 -15.04
CA ARG A 75 1.94 38.32 -16.14
C ARG A 75 3.41 37.92 -16.05
N GLN A 76 3.98 37.84 -14.87
CA GLN A 76 5.38 37.45 -14.66
C GLN A 76 5.62 35.95 -14.97
N LEU A 77 4.70 35.08 -14.62
CA LEU A 77 4.76 33.65 -14.95
C LEU A 77 4.68 33.46 -16.48
N ARG A 78 3.78 34.20 -17.15
CA ARG A 78 3.68 34.17 -18.62
C ARG A 78 4.92 34.72 -19.34
N LYS A 79 5.62 35.70 -18.76
CA LYS A 79 6.87 36.21 -19.34
C LYS A 79 8.06 35.26 -19.19
N ASN A 80 7.99 34.31 -18.25
CA ASN A 80 9.02 33.32 -18.00
C ASN A 80 8.42 31.90 -18.01
N PRO A 81 7.97 31.40 -19.17
CA PRO A 81 7.20 30.15 -19.24
C PRO A 81 8.04 28.92 -18.85
N GLY A 82 9.33 28.89 -19.18
CA GLY A 82 10.22 27.79 -18.79
C GLY A 82 10.35 27.62 -17.27
N PHE A 83 10.54 28.72 -16.53
CA PHE A 83 10.57 28.68 -15.06
C PHE A 83 9.22 28.21 -14.49
N ALA A 84 8.10 28.79 -14.96
CA ALA A 84 6.78 28.45 -14.47
C ALA A 84 6.42 26.98 -14.73
N ALA A 85 6.68 26.50 -15.94
CA ALA A 85 6.44 25.11 -16.32
C ALA A 85 7.28 24.14 -15.49
N THR A 86 8.58 24.41 -15.30
CA THR A 86 9.48 23.56 -14.50
C THR A 86 9.01 23.51 -13.04
N ALA A 87 8.71 24.66 -12.42
CA ALA A 87 8.26 24.69 -11.03
C ALA A 87 6.91 23.99 -10.84
N ILE A 88 5.95 24.22 -11.74
CA ILE A 88 4.63 23.56 -11.71
C ILE A 88 4.79 22.05 -11.93
N LEU A 89 5.63 21.60 -12.86
CA LEU A 89 5.86 20.17 -13.11
C LEU A 89 6.50 19.48 -11.90
N ILE A 90 7.53 20.08 -11.30
CA ILE A 90 8.17 19.54 -10.09
C ILE A 90 7.16 19.40 -8.95
N LEU A 91 6.36 20.44 -8.71
CA LEU A 91 5.32 20.40 -7.67
C LEU A 91 4.23 19.38 -8.00
N ALA A 92 3.80 19.31 -9.26
CA ALA A 92 2.78 18.35 -9.70
C ALA A 92 3.25 16.91 -9.51
N LEU A 93 4.51 16.60 -9.78
CA LEU A 93 5.10 15.27 -9.54
C LEU A 93 5.17 14.95 -8.04
N GLY A 94 5.67 15.88 -7.22
CA GLY A 94 5.78 15.66 -5.77
C GLY A 94 4.43 15.54 -5.08
N ILE A 95 3.51 16.47 -5.36
CA ILE A 95 2.15 16.46 -4.81
C ILE A 95 1.37 15.27 -5.35
N GLY A 96 1.43 15.02 -6.66
CA GLY A 96 0.70 13.95 -7.33
C GLY A 96 1.07 12.56 -6.78
N ALA A 97 2.37 12.28 -6.65
CA ALA A 97 2.86 11.04 -6.05
C ALA A 97 2.40 10.89 -4.58
N SER A 98 2.56 11.95 -3.77
CA SER A 98 2.17 11.93 -2.36
C SER A 98 0.66 11.74 -2.17
N VAL A 99 -0.16 12.39 -2.98
CA VAL A 99 -1.62 12.30 -2.94
C VAL A 99 -2.11 10.93 -3.42
N ALA A 100 -1.51 10.38 -4.48
CA ALA A 100 -1.85 9.05 -4.96
C ALA A 100 -1.60 7.97 -3.89
N ILE A 101 -0.42 7.98 -3.27
CA ILE A 101 -0.11 7.03 -2.19
C ILE A 101 -0.98 7.27 -0.95
N PHE A 102 -1.23 8.54 -0.59
CA PHE A 102 -2.10 8.83 0.54
C PHE A 102 -3.53 8.33 0.33
N ALA A 103 -4.03 8.32 -0.90
CA ALA A 103 -5.35 7.76 -1.20
C ALA A 103 -5.44 6.26 -0.88
N PHE A 104 -4.36 5.48 -1.13
CA PHE A 104 -4.27 4.08 -0.70
C PHE A 104 -4.18 3.95 0.83
N VAL A 105 -3.37 4.80 1.46
CA VAL A 105 -3.26 4.84 2.93
C VAL A 105 -4.61 5.19 3.56
N ASP A 106 -5.32 6.17 3.01
CA ASP A 106 -6.64 6.56 3.49
C ASP A 106 -7.66 5.43 3.35
N ALA A 107 -7.71 4.79 2.18
CA ALA A 107 -8.63 3.69 1.93
C ALA A 107 -8.37 2.46 2.82
N ALA A 108 -7.08 2.14 3.05
CA ALA A 108 -6.70 0.93 3.77
C ALA A 108 -6.55 1.12 5.29
N LEU A 109 -6.06 2.30 5.76
CA LEU A 109 -5.66 2.47 7.16
C LEU A 109 -6.45 3.53 7.92
N ILE A 110 -7.04 4.54 7.22
CA ILE A 110 -7.68 5.69 7.86
C ILE A 110 -9.20 5.58 7.78
N LYS A 111 -9.72 5.20 6.61
CA LYS A 111 -11.17 5.06 6.41
C LYS A 111 -11.67 3.90 7.28
N PRO A 112 -12.71 4.12 8.08
CA PRO A 112 -13.28 3.06 8.89
C PRO A 112 -13.88 1.96 7.98
N LEU A 113 -13.86 0.72 8.44
CA LEU A 113 -14.55 -0.37 7.76
C LEU A 113 -16.05 -0.03 7.59
N PRO A 114 -16.70 -0.48 6.50
CA PRO A 114 -18.08 -0.10 6.17
C PRO A 114 -19.11 -0.87 7.02
N TYR A 115 -18.84 -0.99 8.33
CA TYR A 115 -19.71 -1.68 9.30
C TYR A 115 -20.17 -0.72 10.38
N GLN A 116 -21.24 -1.08 11.07
CA GLN A 116 -21.73 -0.30 12.19
C GLN A 116 -20.69 -0.32 13.33
N ASP A 117 -20.36 0.85 13.90
CA ASP A 117 -19.38 1.01 15.00
C ASP A 117 -18.12 0.14 14.82
N PRO A 118 -17.35 0.32 13.73
CA PRO A 118 -16.26 -0.59 13.35
C PRO A 118 -15.12 -0.62 14.36
N THR A 119 -14.98 0.41 15.20
CA THR A 119 -13.97 0.45 16.26
C THR A 119 -14.20 -0.57 17.37
N ARG A 120 -15.40 -1.12 17.48
CA ARG A 120 -15.79 -2.16 18.43
C ARG A 120 -15.72 -3.57 17.85
N LEU A 121 -15.47 -3.68 16.55
CA LEU A 121 -15.31 -4.96 15.89
C LEU A 121 -13.88 -5.48 16.03
N VAL A 122 -13.76 -6.71 16.48
CA VAL A 122 -12.49 -7.40 16.67
C VAL A 122 -12.51 -8.77 15.99
N SER A 123 -11.35 -9.19 15.48
CA SER A 123 -11.09 -10.60 15.18
C SER A 123 -10.83 -11.31 16.49
N VAL A 124 -11.41 -12.48 16.65
CA VAL A 124 -11.31 -13.32 17.84
C VAL A 124 -10.87 -14.70 17.39
N ASP A 125 -9.59 -14.98 17.53
CA ASP A 125 -8.96 -16.18 17.00
C ASP A 125 -8.28 -16.98 18.12
N GLU A 126 -8.01 -18.24 17.90
CA GLU A 126 -7.09 -19.00 18.75
C GLU A 126 -5.64 -18.56 18.49
N SER A 127 -4.76 -18.93 19.36
CA SER A 127 -3.30 -18.75 19.20
C SER A 127 -2.56 -19.93 19.82
N SER A 128 -1.47 -20.33 19.17
CA SER A 128 -0.57 -21.38 19.65
C SER A 128 0.90 -20.97 19.42
N ALA A 129 1.83 -21.79 19.87
CA ALA A 129 3.26 -21.46 19.83
C ALA A 129 3.81 -21.20 18.42
N GLY A 130 3.23 -21.81 17.39
CA GLY A 130 3.62 -21.60 15.97
C GLY A 130 2.74 -20.60 15.25
N PHE A 131 1.55 -20.32 15.77
CA PHE A 131 0.52 -19.50 15.14
C PHE A 131 0.01 -18.44 16.12
N PRO A 132 0.49 -17.21 16.04
CA PRO A 132 -0.02 -16.10 16.86
C PRO A 132 -1.51 -15.84 16.67
N ARG A 133 -2.04 -16.26 15.53
CA ARG A 133 -3.45 -16.30 15.16
C ARG A 133 -3.71 -17.61 14.42
N ASN A 134 -4.66 -18.34 14.88
CA ASN A 134 -5.11 -19.60 14.32
C ASN A 134 -6.64 -19.62 14.26
N ASN A 135 -7.20 -20.37 13.35
CA ASN A 135 -8.64 -20.54 13.21
C ASN A 135 -9.22 -21.16 14.48
N LEU A 136 -10.50 -20.93 14.73
CA LEU A 136 -11.27 -21.53 15.83
C LEU A 136 -11.79 -22.92 15.42
N SER A 137 -11.90 -23.83 16.38
CA SER A 137 -12.76 -25.00 16.24
C SER A 137 -14.22 -24.62 16.54
N TYR A 138 -15.17 -25.35 15.93
CA TYR A 138 -16.60 -25.09 16.21
C TYR A 138 -16.98 -25.33 17.67
N PRO A 139 -16.54 -26.40 18.36
CA PRO A 139 -16.81 -26.58 19.77
C PRO A 139 -16.19 -25.50 20.68
N ASP A 140 -14.98 -25.01 20.37
CA ASP A 140 -14.38 -23.93 21.13
C ASP A 140 -15.09 -22.59 20.90
N TYR A 141 -15.53 -22.32 19.67
CA TYR A 141 -16.39 -21.16 19.39
C TYR A 141 -17.66 -21.18 20.27
N LEU A 142 -18.36 -22.32 20.36
CA LEU A 142 -19.58 -22.41 21.17
C LEU A 142 -19.29 -22.16 22.65
N ASP A 143 -18.20 -22.72 23.18
CA ASP A 143 -17.79 -22.49 24.58
C ASP A 143 -17.35 -21.02 24.79
N TRP A 144 -16.57 -20.45 23.89
CA TRP A 144 -16.17 -19.05 23.96
C TRP A 144 -17.37 -18.11 23.89
N LYS A 145 -18.32 -18.36 22.99
CA LYS A 145 -19.57 -17.59 22.85
C LYS A 145 -20.39 -17.64 24.14
N ARG A 146 -20.47 -18.79 24.79
CA ARG A 146 -21.21 -19.00 26.02
C ARG A 146 -20.52 -18.41 27.27
N LEU A 147 -19.21 -18.51 27.37
CA LEU A 147 -18.43 -18.17 28.58
C LEU A 147 -18.00 -16.72 28.64
N ASN A 148 -17.88 -16.04 27.50
CA ASN A 148 -17.45 -14.66 27.48
C ASN A 148 -18.53 -13.70 28.04
N THR A 149 -18.05 -12.59 28.62
CA THR A 149 -18.90 -11.50 29.11
C THR A 149 -18.51 -10.15 28.50
N VAL A 150 -17.48 -10.11 27.66
CA VAL A 150 -16.86 -8.88 27.10
C VAL A 150 -17.44 -8.52 25.73
N PHE A 151 -18.00 -9.49 24.99
CA PHE A 151 -18.64 -9.25 23.72
C PHE A 151 -20.16 -9.08 23.89
N SER A 152 -20.76 -8.18 23.11
CA SER A 152 -22.21 -8.10 22.93
C SER A 152 -22.68 -9.19 21.95
N SER A 153 -21.82 -9.58 21.00
CA SER A 153 -22.01 -10.71 20.09
C SER A 153 -20.65 -11.26 19.67
N MET A 154 -20.58 -12.56 19.47
CA MET A 154 -19.39 -13.26 18.96
C MET A 154 -19.88 -14.31 17.96
N GLU A 155 -19.40 -14.22 16.73
CA GLU A 155 -19.85 -15.02 15.60
C GLU A 155 -18.64 -15.54 14.82
N VAL A 156 -18.88 -16.50 13.94
CA VAL A 156 -17.84 -17.11 13.11
C VAL A 156 -18.25 -17.18 11.65
N TYR A 157 -17.23 -17.29 10.78
CA TYR A 157 -17.41 -17.50 9.36
C TYR A 157 -16.30 -18.40 8.81
N THR A 158 -16.56 -19.00 7.65
CA THR A 158 -15.58 -19.76 6.87
C THR A 158 -15.97 -19.75 5.41
N ASP A 159 -14.98 -19.76 4.55
CA ASP A 159 -15.20 -19.83 3.11
C ASP A 159 -15.61 -21.26 2.68
N THR A 160 -16.31 -21.31 1.57
CA THR A 160 -16.71 -22.57 0.95
C THR A 160 -16.89 -22.41 -0.56
N GLY A 161 -16.60 -23.47 -1.30
CA GLY A 161 -16.87 -23.54 -2.72
C GLY A 161 -18.14 -24.34 -2.99
N TYR A 162 -18.97 -23.88 -3.93
CA TYR A 162 -20.15 -24.63 -4.37
C TYR A 162 -20.07 -24.95 -5.86
N ALA A 163 -20.70 -26.06 -6.21
CA ALA A 163 -21.06 -26.39 -7.56
C ALA A 163 -22.49 -25.88 -7.83
N LEU A 164 -22.65 -24.76 -8.52
CA LEU A 164 -23.95 -24.19 -8.89
C LEU A 164 -24.50 -24.85 -10.14
N ASN A 165 -25.67 -25.45 -10.05
CA ASN A 165 -26.35 -26.01 -11.21
C ASN A 165 -27.03 -24.92 -12.03
N THR A 166 -26.60 -24.73 -13.28
CA THR A 166 -27.19 -23.79 -14.25
C THR A 166 -27.73 -24.54 -15.47
N PRO A 167 -28.59 -23.92 -16.27
CA PRO A 167 -29.02 -24.53 -17.54
C PRO A 167 -27.86 -24.86 -18.52
N GLY A 168 -26.71 -24.19 -18.36
CA GLY A 168 -25.50 -24.39 -19.16
C GLY A 168 -24.54 -25.46 -18.62
N GLY A 169 -24.84 -26.07 -17.46
CA GLY A 169 -23.98 -27.02 -16.76
C GLY A 169 -23.70 -26.60 -15.32
N THR A 170 -22.73 -27.25 -14.70
CA THR A 170 -22.29 -26.91 -13.34
C THR A 170 -21.19 -25.88 -13.35
N GLU A 171 -21.36 -24.79 -12.62
CA GLU A 171 -20.38 -23.71 -12.48
C GLU A 171 -19.81 -23.67 -11.05
N PRO A 172 -18.50 -23.53 -10.86
CA PRO A 172 -17.93 -23.27 -9.53
C PRO A 172 -18.27 -21.85 -9.09
N VAL A 173 -18.77 -21.70 -7.87
CA VAL A 173 -19.09 -20.40 -7.26
C VAL A 173 -18.56 -20.38 -5.84
N GLN A 174 -18.12 -19.20 -5.40
CA GLN A 174 -17.65 -19.00 -4.04
C GLN A 174 -18.81 -18.65 -3.10
N GLY A 175 -18.76 -19.11 -1.89
CA GLY A 175 -19.70 -18.77 -0.83
C GLY A 175 -19.02 -18.65 0.52
N GLU A 176 -19.80 -18.22 1.49
CA GLU A 176 -19.40 -18.14 2.89
C GLU A 176 -20.43 -18.84 3.78
N ARG A 177 -19.96 -19.60 4.75
CA ARG A 177 -20.78 -20.19 5.81
C ARG A 177 -20.60 -19.35 7.07
N VAL A 178 -21.69 -18.86 7.63
CA VAL A 178 -21.66 -17.92 8.77
C VAL A 178 -22.60 -18.35 9.89
N SER A 179 -22.26 -18.06 11.13
CA SER A 179 -23.21 -18.24 12.23
C SER A 179 -24.39 -17.29 12.11
N ALA A 180 -25.57 -17.66 12.65
CA ALA A 180 -26.82 -16.93 12.44
C ALA A 180 -26.78 -15.44 12.82
N GLY A 181 -25.97 -15.05 13.81
CA GLY A 181 -25.82 -13.66 14.26
C GLY A 181 -24.79 -12.81 13.50
N PHE A 182 -24.17 -13.35 12.45
CA PHE A 182 -23.03 -12.73 11.79
C PHE A 182 -23.33 -11.34 11.21
N PHE A 183 -24.36 -11.22 10.37
CA PHE A 183 -24.71 -9.93 9.75
C PHE A 183 -25.19 -8.91 10.78
N SER A 184 -25.94 -9.34 11.79
CA SER A 184 -26.35 -8.45 12.89
C SER A 184 -25.16 -7.97 13.71
N THR A 185 -24.10 -8.79 13.87
CA THR A 185 -22.84 -8.40 14.52
C THR A 185 -22.12 -7.33 13.72
N LEU A 186 -22.12 -7.40 12.39
CA LEU A 186 -21.55 -6.36 11.52
C LEU A 186 -22.49 -5.14 11.39
N GLY A 187 -23.76 -5.23 11.80
CA GLY A 187 -24.76 -4.18 11.64
C GLY A 187 -25.32 -4.11 10.21
N VAL A 188 -25.26 -5.20 9.48
CA VAL A 188 -25.75 -5.32 8.10
C VAL A 188 -27.17 -5.87 8.09
N ARG A 189 -28.03 -5.30 7.25
CA ARG A 189 -29.41 -5.78 7.06
C ARG A 189 -29.66 -6.05 5.59
N PRO A 190 -30.27 -7.18 5.23
CA PRO A 190 -30.68 -7.45 3.86
C PRO A 190 -31.60 -6.35 3.30
N VAL A 191 -31.40 -6.00 2.03
CA VAL A 191 -32.27 -5.04 1.31
C VAL A 191 -33.59 -5.67 0.86
N LEU A 192 -33.61 -7.01 0.73
CA LEU A 192 -34.78 -7.78 0.36
C LEU A 192 -34.81 -9.05 1.20
N GLY A 193 -36.01 -9.46 1.68
CA GLY A 193 -36.16 -10.63 2.53
C GLY A 193 -35.73 -10.40 3.98
N ARG A 194 -35.04 -11.36 4.56
CA ARG A 194 -34.60 -11.36 5.97
C ARG A 194 -33.19 -11.91 6.16
N ASP A 195 -32.64 -11.62 7.34
CA ASP A 195 -31.41 -12.24 7.85
C ASP A 195 -31.67 -13.66 8.39
N PHE A 196 -30.61 -14.38 8.71
CA PHE A 196 -30.68 -15.67 9.39
C PHE A 196 -31.22 -15.51 10.80
N LEU A 197 -32.05 -16.48 11.21
CA LEU A 197 -32.66 -16.54 12.54
C LEU A 197 -31.86 -17.48 13.45
N THR A 198 -31.86 -17.18 14.73
CA THR A 198 -31.28 -18.07 15.75
C THR A 198 -31.82 -19.50 15.61
N GLY A 199 -30.93 -20.47 15.51
CA GLY A 199 -31.24 -21.87 15.32
C GLY A 199 -31.29 -22.33 13.86
N GLU A 200 -31.11 -21.45 12.88
CA GLU A 200 -30.91 -21.85 11.47
C GLU A 200 -29.47 -22.31 11.18
N ASP A 201 -28.52 -22.05 12.11
CA ASP A 201 -27.11 -22.47 12.08
C ASP A 201 -26.85 -23.77 12.87
N VAL A 202 -27.87 -24.55 13.20
CA VAL A 202 -27.71 -25.85 13.85
C VAL A 202 -27.83 -26.99 12.85
N ALA A 203 -27.13 -28.07 13.08
CA ALA A 203 -27.16 -29.26 12.22
C ALA A 203 -28.59 -29.76 12.04
N GLY A 204 -29.01 -29.95 10.80
CA GLY A 204 -30.34 -30.42 10.44
C GLY A 204 -31.40 -29.32 10.28
N ALA A 205 -31.08 -28.08 10.45
CA ALA A 205 -31.95 -26.97 10.08
C ALA A 205 -32.17 -26.90 8.56
N ALA A 206 -33.14 -26.08 8.12
CA ALA A 206 -33.43 -25.93 6.69
C ALA A 206 -32.24 -25.33 5.92
N SER A 207 -31.98 -25.84 4.74
CA SER A 207 -30.97 -25.28 3.82
C SER A 207 -31.48 -23.98 3.22
N ILE A 208 -30.93 -22.88 3.65
CA ILE A 208 -31.29 -21.51 3.22
C ILE A 208 -30.06 -20.73 2.85
N VAL A 209 -30.25 -19.68 2.05
CA VAL A 209 -29.14 -18.88 1.55
C VAL A 209 -29.52 -17.41 1.36
N LEU A 210 -28.57 -16.52 1.62
CA LEU A 210 -28.61 -15.11 1.24
C LEU A 210 -27.76 -14.90 -0.03
N LEU A 211 -28.24 -14.03 -0.91
CA LEU A 211 -27.50 -13.63 -2.11
C LEU A 211 -26.65 -12.38 -1.86
N SER A 212 -25.46 -12.31 -2.44
CA SER A 212 -24.79 -11.04 -2.59
C SER A 212 -25.57 -10.14 -3.56
N TYR A 213 -25.45 -8.81 -3.42
CA TYR A 213 -26.13 -7.87 -4.31
C TYR A 213 -25.73 -8.07 -5.79
N SER A 214 -24.44 -8.30 -6.03
CA SER A 214 -23.90 -8.54 -7.37
C SER A 214 -24.47 -9.80 -8.02
N THR A 215 -24.62 -10.86 -7.27
CA THR A 215 -25.22 -12.13 -7.73
C THR A 215 -26.71 -11.96 -8.05
N TRP A 216 -27.44 -11.26 -7.17
CA TRP A 216 -28.84 -10.94 -7.43
C TRP A 216 -29.01 -10.15 -8.74
N GLN A 217 -28.19 -9.13 -9.00
CA GLN A 217 -28.25 -8.36 -10.24
C GLN A 217 -27.84 -9.20 -11.46
N ARG A 218 -26.73 -9.92 -11.38
CA ARG A 218 -26.14 -10.64 -12.51
C ARG A 218 -26.92 -11.89 -12.92
N ARG A 219 -27.32 -12.70 -11.93
CA ARG A 219 -27.97 -14.00 -12.19
C ARG A 219 -29.51 -13.95 -12.19
N TYR A 220 -30.08 -13.02 -11.42
CA TYR A 220 -31.53 -12.91 -11.26
C TYR A 220 -32.12 -11.61 -11.81
N GLY A 221 -31.30 -10.76 -12.46
CA GLY A 221 -31.76 -9.54 -13.12
C GLY A 221 -32.35 -8.49 -12.17
N GLY A 222 -32.04 -8.55 -10.87
CA GLY A 222 -32.56 -7.62 -9.87
C GLY A 222 -34.05 -7.81 -9.53
N ARG A 223 -34.64 -8.96 -9.82
CA ARG A 223 -36.06 -9.24 -9.60
C ARG A 223 -36.36 -9.36 -8.10
N THR A 224 -37.45 -8.76 -7.66
CA THR A 224 -37.88 -8.77 -6.24
C THR A 224 -38.51 -10.07 -5.79
N ASP A 225 -38.99 -10.90 -6.72
CA ASP A 225 -39.60 -12.21 -6.48
C ASP A 225 -38.55 -13.36 -6.31
N VAL A 226 -37.26 -13.01 -6.15
CA VAL A 226 -36.18 -13.98 -5.91
C VAL A 226 -36.26 -14.64 -4.54
N VAL A 227 -36.83 -13.96 -3.53
CA VAL A 227 -36.99 -14.49 -2.19
C VAL A 227 -38.04 -15.58 -2.20
N GLY A 228 -37.69 -16.76 -1.65
CA GLY A 228 -38.50 -17.97 -1.67
C GLY A 228 -38.21 -18.88 -2.87
N GLN A 229 -37.42 -18.44 -3.87
CA GLN A 229 -36.96 -19.33 -4.94
C GLN A 229 -35.91 -20.31 -4.43
N VAL A 230 -35.75 -21.41 -5.12
CA VAL A 230 -34.80 -22.47 -4.78
C VAL A 230 -33.61 -22.41 -5.74
N VAL A 231 -32.40 -22.46 -5.16
CA VAL A 231 -31.16 -22.64 -5.89
C VAL A 231 -30.49 -23.94 -5.48
N ILE A 232 -29.88 -24.66 -6.43
CA ILE A 232 -29.21 -25.94 -6.15
C ILE A 232 -27.69 -25.65 -6.09
N LEU A 233 -27.12 -25.76 -4.87
CA LEU A 233 -25.71 -25.61 -4.56
C LEU A 233 -25.13 -26.97 -4.16
N SER A 234 -24.10 -27.43 -4.84
CA SER A 234 -23.49 -28.76 -4.62
C SER A 234 -24.50 -29.94 -4.56
N GLY A 235 -25.59 -29.82 -5.34
CA GLY A 235 -26.66 -30.82 -5.39
C GLY A 235 -27.70 -30.72 -4.26
N VAL A 236 -27.57 -29.79 -3.33
CA VAL A 236 -28.52 -29.51 -2.25
C VAL A 236 -29.41 -28.32 -2.63
N ALA A 237 -30.73 -28.48 -2.40
CA ALA A 237 -31.70 -27.41 -2.65
C ALA A 237 -31.72 -26.41 -1.50
N HIS A 238 -31.38 -25.14 -1.78
CA HIS A 238 -31.38 -24.03 -0.82
C HIS A 238 -32.49 -23.04 -1.16
N THR A 239 -33.22 -22.59 -0.16
CA THR A 239 -34.23 -21.53 -0.32
C THR A 239 -33.55 -20.17 -0.13
N ILE A 240 -33.71 -19.27 -1.09
CA ILE A 240 -33.23 -17.89 -0.99
C ILE A 240 -34.11 -17.13 -0.01
N VAL A 241 -33.52 -16.65 1.10
CA VAL A 241 -34.27 -15.95 2.16
C VAL A 241 -34.09 -14.44 2.14
N GLY A 242 -33.09 -13.94 1.40
CA GLY A 242 -32.88 -12.51 1.25
C GLY A 242 -31.68 -12.14 0.36
N VAL A 243 -31.46 -10.84 0.24
CA VAL A 243 -30.38 -10.24 -0.59
C VAL A 243 -29.64 -9.21 0.25
N LEU A 244 -28.31 -9.27 0.25
CA LEU A 244 -27.44 -8.33 0.95
C LEU A 244 -27.41 -6.96 0.24
N PRO A 245 -27.11 -5.86 0.97
CA PRO A 245 -27.08 -4.53 0.37
C PRO A 245 -25.88 -4.34 -0.57
N SER A 246 -25.99 -3.37 -1.48
CA SER A 246 -24.97 -3.09 -2.52
C SER A 246 -23.66 -2.51 -1.98
N ASP A 247 -23.69 -1.96 -0.79
CA ASP A 247 -22.54 -1.38 -0.09
C ASP A 247 -21.91 -2.35 0.92
N PHE A 248 -22.45 -3.56 1.02
CA PHE A 248 -21.84 -4.62 1.81
C PHE A 248 -20.70 -5.26 1.03
N GLU A 249 -19.50 -4.98 1.47
CA GLU A 249 -18.25 -5.58 1.01
C GLU A 249 -17.61 -6.29 2.21
N PHE A 250 -17.40 -7.59 2.10
CA PHE A 250 -16.82 -8.36 3.20
C PHE A 250 -15.32 -8.58 2.97
N ALA A 251 -14.52 -7.94 3.79
CA ALA A 251 -13.10 -8.25 3.87
C ALA A 251 -12.87 -9.26 5.01
N PRO A 252 -12.04 -10.29 4.80
CA PRO A 252 -11.02 -10.41 3.76
C PRO A 252 -11.44 -11.10 2.46
N ARG A 253 -12.71 -11.40 2.24
CA ARG A 253 -13.18 -12.21 1.09
C ARG A 253 -14.46 -11.68 0.46
N ASP A 254 -14.33 -10.78 -0.50
CA ASP A 254 -15.45 -10.15 -1.20
C ASP A 254 -15.75 -10.84 -2.54
N ASN A 255 -15.80 -12.16 -2.57
CA ASN A 255 -16.15 -12.93 -3.76
C ASN A 255 -17.32 -13.91 -3.53
N ALA A 256 -17.88 -13.93 -2.33
CA ALA A 256 -18.99 -14.80 -2.01
C ALA A 256 -20.24 -14.39 -2.80
N GLU A 257 -20.75 -15.33 -3.61
CA GLU A 257 -22.02 -15.18 -4.32
C GLU A 257 -23.21 -15.56 -3.42
N PHE A 258 -22.98 -16.53 -2.55
CA PHE A 258 -23.97 -17.14 -1.67
C PHE A 258 -23.45 -17.16 -0.23
N TRP A 259 -24.34 -16.93 0.70
CA TRP A 259 -24.08 -16.96 2.13
C TRP A 259 -25.04 -17.93 2.78
N GLU A 260 -24.54 -18.93 3.50
CA GLU A 260 -25.37 -19.91 4.16
C GLU A 260 -25.14 -19.97 5.68
N PRO A 261 -26.08 -20.43 6.48
CA PRO A 261 -25.87 -20.66 7.92
C PRO A 261 -24.85 -21.78 8.13
N LEU A 262 -23.91 -21.58 9.05
CA LEU A 262 -22.90 -22.58 9.43
C LEU A 262 -23.54 -23.71 10.21
N GLN A 263 -23.91 -24.78 9.55
CA GLN A 263 -24.35 -26.02 10.17
C GLN A 263 -23.16 -26.98 10.29
N ALA A 264 -22.74 -27.31 11.51
CA ALA A 264 -21.60 -28.21 11.74
C ALA A 264 -22.02 -29.67 11.42
N ILE A 265 -22.04 -29.99 10.14
CA ILE A 265 -22.48 -31.31 9.63
C ILE A 265 -21.31 -32.25 9.37
N HIS A 266 -20.10 -31.73 9.09
CA HIS A 266 -18.93 -32.55 8.81
C HIS A 266 -18.30 -33.08 10.11
N GLU A 267 -17.75 -34.27 10.05
CA GLU A 267 -17.14 -34.94 11.22
C GLU A 267 -15.96 -34.15 11.80
N CYS A 268 -15.20 -33.48 10.97
CA CYS A 268 -14.11 -32.58 11.41
C CYS A 268 -14.68 -31.46 12.30
N GLU A 269 -15.73 -30.79 11.88
CA GLU A 269 -16.35 -29.65 12.62
C GLU A 269 -16.87 -30.03 14.02
N LYS A 270 -17.10 -31.29 14.27
CA LYS A 270 -17.52 -31.77 15.59
C LYS A 270 -16.38 -31.98 16.58
N ARG A 271 -15.13 -31.94 16.09
CA ARG A 271 -13.91 -32.14 16.89
C ARG A 271 -13.25 -30.83 17.25
N ARG A 272 -12.74 -30.71 18.49
CA ARG A 272 -11.99 -29.54 18.94
C ARG A 272 -10.61 -29.38 18.25
N SER A 273 -10.09 -30.45 17.72
CA SER A 273 -8.84 -30.43 16.97
C SER A 273 -9.00 -29.98 15.51
N CYS A 274 -10.22 -29.74 15.07
CA CYS A 274 -10.50 -29.26 13.71
C CYS A 274 -10.70 -27.75 13.70
N HIS A 275 -9.69 -27.02 13.27
CA HIS A 275 -9.65 -25.57 13.24
C HIS A 275 -9.91 -25.08 11.80
N GLY A 276 -10.97 -24.32 11.58
CA GLY A 276 -11.35 -23.86 10.24
C GLY A 276 -12.25 -22.62 10.26
N LEU A 277 -12.51 -22.04 11.43
CA LEU A 277 -13.41 -20.91 11.57
C LEU A 277 -12.66 -19.64 11.95
N ASP A 278 -12.96 -18.55 11.27
CA ASP A 278 -12.54 -17.21 11.64
C ASP A 278 -13.58 -16.57 12.56
N GLY A 279 -13.14 -15.96 13.66
CA GLY A 279 -14.02 -15.34 14.65
C GLY A 279 -14.12 -13.83 14.50
N VAL A 280 -15.35 -13.31 14.62
CA VAL A 280 -15.62 -11.88 14.73
C VAL A 280 -16.43 -11.58 15.98
N GLY A 281 -16.01 -10.57 16.75
CA GLY A 281 -16.69 -10.16 17.97
C GLY A 281 -17.00 -8.67 17.97
N ARG A 282 -18.13 -8.31 18.58
CA ARG A 282 -18.44 -6.91 18.91
C ARG A 282 -18.26 -6.68 20.39
N LEU A 283 -17.33 -5.82 20.77
CA LEU A 283 -17.08 -5.46 22.16
C LEU A 283 -18.32 -4.74 22.77
N LYS A 284 -18.62 -5.01 24.04
CA LYS A 284 -19.56 -4.21 24.82
C LYS A 284 -19.06 -2.78 25.00
N ASP A 285 -19.96 -1.85 25.28
CA ASP A 285 -19.59 -0.45 25.55
C ASP A 285 -18.59 -0.36 26.71
N GLY A 286 -17.51 0.39 26.50
CA GLY A 286 -16.50 0.64 27.50
C GLY A 286 -15.49 -0.51 27.72
N VAL A 287 -15.61 -1.64 27.02
CA VAL A 287 -14.67 -2.76 27.11
C VAL A 287 -13.48 -2.50 26.19
N SER A 288 -12.26 -2.55 26.75
CA SER A 288 -11.03 -2.45 25.96
C SER A 288 -10.64 -3.79 25.35
N ILE A 289 -9.89 -3.76 24.24
CA ILE A 289 -9.32 -4.95 23.58
C ILE A 289 -8.44 -5.73 24.56
N ALA A 290 -7.65 -5.02 25.39
CA ALA A 290 -6.80 -5.66 26.39
C ALA A 290 -7.62 -6.44 27.45
N THR A 291 -8.75 -5.90 27.89
CA THR A 291 -9.69 -6.57 28.80
C THR A 291 -10.30 -7.80 28.15
N ALA A 292 -10.74 -7.67 26.88
CA ALA A 292 -11.29 -8.79 26.13
C ALA A 292 -10.26 -9.90 25.94
N LEU A 293 -9.05 -9.56 25.50
CA LEU A 293 -7.94 -10.53 25.37
C LEU A 293 -7.62 -11.25 26.67
N ALA A 294 -7.58 -10.53 27.79
CA ALA A 294 -7.31 -11.15 29.10
C ALA A 294 -8.40 -12.16 29.49
N GLN A 295 -9.67 -11.82 29.26
CA GLN A 295 -10.76 -12.75 29.52
C GLN A 295 -10.72 -13.97 28.59
N MET A 296 -10.51 -13.76 27.29
CA MET A 296 -10.45 -14.86 26.33
C MET A 296 -9.29 -15.81 26.63
N LYS A 297 -8.12 -15.30 27.03
CA LYS A 297 -7.01 -16.11 27.50
C LYS A 297 -7.36 -16.91 28.76
N SER A 298 -8.13 -16.33 29.67
CA SER A 298 -8.61 -17.05 30.87
C SER A 298 -9.56 -18.19 30.50
N ILE A 299 -10.46 -17.96 29.54
CA ILE A 299 -11.37 -18.99 29.01
C ILE A 299 -10.57 -20.09 28.30
N ALA A 300 -9.61 -19.74 27.46
CA ALA A 300 -8.73 -20.71 26.79
C ALA A 300 -7.99 -21.58 27.81
N ALA A 301 -7.41 -20.98 28.87
CA ALA A 301 -6.74 -21.73 29.95
C ALA A 301 -7.72 -22.62 30.77
N GLN A 302 -8.99 -22.24 30.86
CA GLN A 302 -10.03 -23.10 31.44
C GLN A 302 -10.33 -24.30 30.54
N LEU A 303 -10.47 -24.08 29.23
CA LEU A 303 -10.70 -25.14 28.26
C LEU A 303 -9.50 -26.08 28.13
N GLU A 304 -8.26 -25.57 28.20
CA GLU A 304 -7.05 -26.38 28.27
C GLU A 304 -7.06 -27.38 29.42
N LYS A 305 -7.53 -26.95 30.61
CA LYS A 305 -7.67 -27.84 31.75
C LYS A 305 -8.79 -28.86 31.59
N GLN A 306 -9.87 -28.47 30.93
CA GLN A 306 -11.04 -29.32 30.71
C GLN A 306 -10.83 -30.34 29.58
N TYR A 307 -10.11 -29.94 28.56
CA TYR A 307 -9.84 -30.68 27.31
C TYR A 307 -8.35 -30.71 27.00
N PRO A 308 -7.51 -31.32 27.86
CA PRO A 308 -6.04 -31.26 27.68
C PRO A 308 -5.54 -31.94 26.40
N ASP A 309 -6.30 -32.88 25.85
CA ASP A 309 -5.89 -33.61 24.64
C ASP A 309 -6.07 -32.80 23.35
N SER A 310 -6.94 -31.78 23.35
CA SER A 310 -7.20 -30.93 22.19
C SER A 310 -6.76 -29.49 22.36
N ASN A 311 -6.75 -28.94 23.57
CA ASN A 311 -6.57 -27.51 23.82
C ASN A 311 -5.24 -27.16 24.50
N ARG A 312 -4.34 -28.15 24.75
CA ARG A 312 -3.07 -27.89 25.42
C ARG A 312 -2.19 -26.97 24.60
N GLY A 313 -1.75 -25.87 25.22
CA GLY A 313 -0.93 -24.84 24.58
C GLY A 313 -1.73 -23.86 23.72
N ASN A 314 -3.04 -24.03 23.62
CA ASN A 314 -3.91 -23.07 22.95
C ASN A 314 -4.22 -21.90 23.88
N SER A 315 -4.24 -20.72 23.29
CA SER A 315 -4.54 -19.45 23.92
C SER A 315 -5.47 -18.64 23.00
N ALA A 316 -5.67 -17.37 23.27
CA ALA A 316 -6.53 -16.50 22.47
C ALA A 316 -5.78 -15.32 21.89
N SER A 317 -6.24 -14.87 20.72
CA SER A 317 -5.86 -13.61 20.07
C SER A 317 -7.11 -12.76 19.90
N VAL A 318 -7.05 -11.50 20.30
CA VAL A 318 -8.11 -10.51 20.07
C VAL A 318 -7.48 -9.24 19.56
N ILE A 319 -7.72 -8.89 18.32
CA ILE A 319 -7.17 -7.71 17.67
C ILE A 319 -8.27 -6.91 16.95
N PRO A 320 -8.09 -5.61 16.67
CA PRO A 320 -9.04 -4.89 15.83
C PRO A 320 -9.29 -5.63 14.52
N LEU A 321 -10.55 -5.71 14.08
CA LEU A 321 -10.89 -6.35 12.81
C LEU A 321 -10.13 -5.67 11.63
N SER A 322 -9.96 -4.35 11.68
CA SER A 322 -9.16 -3.61 10.71
C SER A 322 -7.69 -4.06 10.66
N GLU A 323 -7.08 -4.35 11.82
CA GLU A 323 -5.70 -4.87 11.87
C GLU A 323 -5.61 -6.29 11.32
N ALA A 324 -6.64 -7.11 11.58
CA ALA A 324 -6.72 -8.46 11.01
C ALA A 324 -6.74 -8.44 9.47
N ILE A 325 -7.46 -7.46 8.89
CA ILE A 325 -7.63 -7.34 7.44
C ILE A 325 -6.43 -6.69 6.76
N VAL A 326 -5.91 -5.56 7.31
CA VAL A 326 -4.93 -4.73 6.60
C VAL A 326 -3.56 -4.65 7.29
N GLY A 327 -3.40 -5.30 8.44
CA GLY A 327 -2.16 -5.21 9.24
C GLY A 327 -0.90 -5.61 8.45
N TYR A 328 -1.00 -6.59 7.57
CA TYR A 328 0.12 -7.09 6.78
C TYR A 328 0.61 -6.11 5.69
N ILE A 329 -0.25 -5.24 5.14
CA ILE A 329 0.16 -4.23 4.14
C ILE A 329 0.58 -2.90 4.76
N ARG A 330 0.25 -2.66 6.03
CA ARG A 330 0.54 -1.41 6.75
C ARG A 330 2.02 -0.99 6.66
N PRO A 331 3.03 -1.86 6.90
CA PRO A 331 4.43 -1.48 6.79
C PRO A 331 4.80 -0.96 5.40
N ILE A 332 4.26 -1.59 4.35
CA ILE A 332 4.51 -1.21 2.96
C ILE A 332 3.91 0.16 2.65
N LEU A 333 2.65 0.38 3.02
CA LEU A 333 1.98 1.66 2.80
C LEU A 333 2.70 2.80 3.52
N LEU A 334 3.21 2.57 4.74
CA LEU A 334 4.00 3.57 5.48
C LEU A 334 5.34 3.86 4.81
N VAL A 335 6.03 2.85 4.27
CA VAL A 335 7.28 3.04 3.51
C VAL A 335 7.01 3.82 2.22
N LEU A 336 5.95 3.50 1.49
CA LEU A 336 5.56 4.21 0.28
C LEU A 336 5.18 5.68 0.59
N LEU A 337 4.44 5.92 1.68
CA LEU A 337 4.11 7.27 2.11
C LEU A 337 5.35 8.06 2.52
N GLY A 338 6.30 7.42 3.23
CA GLY A 338 7.60 7.99 3.56
C GLY A 338 8.40 8.35 2.31
N GLY A 339 8.48 7.45 1.33
CA GLY A 339 9.15 7.67 0.05
C GLY A 339 8.53 8.83 -0.75
N ALA A 340 7.20 8.89 -0.81
CA ALA A 340 6.48 9.99 -1.43
C ALA A 340 6.72 11.32 -0.70
N GLY A 341 6.78 11.30 0.63
CA GLY A 341 7.14 12.45 1.46
C GLY A 341 8.57 12.96 1.18
N LEU A 342 9.54 12.05 1.03
CA LEU A 342 10.90 12.40 0.63
C LEU A 342 10.94 12.99 -0.79
N LEU A 343 10.19 12.46 -1.73
CA LEU A 343 10.07 13.01 -3.08
C LEU A 343 9.46 14.41 -3.06
N MET A 344 8.40 14.62 -2.26
CA MET A 344 7.81 15.95 -2.06
C MET A 344 8.79 16.93 -1.43
N PHE A 345 9.61 16.47 -0.50
CA PHE A 345 10.66 17.29 0.12
C PHE A 345 11.70 17.72 -0.92
N ILE A 346 12.18 16.81 -1.80
CA ILE A 346 13.05 17.14 -2.93
C ILE A 346 12.38 18.19 -3.84
N ALA A 347 11.10 17.99 -4.17
CA ALA A 347 10.35 18.94 -4.99
C ALA A 347 10.30 20.34 -4.36
N CYS A 348 10.06 20.44 -3.06
CA CYS A 348 10.07 21.71 -2.33
C CYS A 348 11.46 22.37 -2.33
N VAL A 349 12.53 21.59 -2.11
CA VAL A 349 13.91 22.09 -2.14
C VAL A 349 14.26 22.64 -3.53
N ASN A 350 13.88 21.92 -4.59
CA ASN A 350 14.13 22.35 -5.98
C ASN A 350 13.41 23.65 -6.33
N VAL A 351 12.10 23.74 -6.01
CA VAL A 351 11.35 24.97 -6.29
C VAL A 351 11.86 26.14 -5.44
N SER A 352 12.26 25.90 -4.17
CA SER A 352 12.89 26.91 -3.33
C SER A 352 14.22 27.40 -3.94
N SER A 353 15.04 26.49 -4.45
CA SER A 353 16.30 26.83 -5.13
C SER A 353 16.05 27.65 -6.39
N LEU A 354 15.06 27.30 -7.21
CA LEU A 354 14.65 28.07 -8.38
C LEU A 354 14.11 29.46 -8.03
N LEU A 355 13.33 29.59 -6.95
CA LEU A 355 12.84 30.89 -6.46
C LEU A 355 13.98 31.77 -5.95
N LEU A 356 14.99 31.20 -5.31
CA LEU A 356 16.18 31.90 -4.85
C LEU A 356 17.00 32.48 -6.03
N VAL A 357 17.28 31.64 -7.04
CA VAL A 357 17.97 32.07 -8.26
C VAL A 357 17.20 33.22 -8.93
N ARG A 358 15.89 33.12 -8.99
CA ARG A 358 15.03 34.15 -9.57
C ARG A 358 15.01 35.44 -8.76
N ALA A 359 14.98 35.35 -7.41
CA ALA A 359 15.05 36.54 -6.54
C ALA A 359 16.35 37.34 -6.75
N GLU A 360 17.47 36.65 -6.89
CA GLU A 360 18.77 37.27 -7.16
C GLU A 360 18.83 37.89 -8.54
N SER A 361 18.31 37.24 -9.61
CA SER A 361 18.27 37.81 -10.96
C SER A 361 17.49 39.14 -11.04
N ARG A 362 16.55 39.37 -10.09
CA ARG A 362 15.72 40.57 -9.97
C ARG A 362 16.21 41.58 -8.94
N ARG A 363 17.43 41.40 -8.42
CA ARG A 363 18.00 42.24 -7.35
C ARG A 363 18.03 43.71 -7.72
N ARG A 364 18.44 44.06 -8.96
CA ARG A 364 18.44 45.46 -9.46
C ARG A 364 17.00 46.03 -9.49
N GLU A 365 16.03 45.31 -9.97
CA GLU A 365 14.61 45.70 -10.01
C GLU A 365 14.09 45.97 -8.57
N ILE A 366 14.41 45.08 -7.63
CA ILE A 366 14.01 45.17 -6.22
C ILE A 366 14.67 46.39 -5.58
N ALA A 367 15.96 46.64 -5.86
CA ALA A 367 16.70 47.81 -5.36
C ALA A 367 16.10 49.13 -5.86
N VAL A 368 15.81 49.23 -7.15
CA VAL A 368 15.15 50.42 -7.75
C VAL A 368 13.78 50.68 -7.13
N ARG A 369 12.98 49.64 -6.96
CA ARG A 369 11.66 49.76 -6.30
C ARG A 369 11.77 50.17 -4.83
N GLY A 370 12.79 49.66 -4.11
CA GLY A 370 13.08 50.04 -2.75
C GLY A 370 13.50 51.54 -2.64
N ALA A 371 14.32 52.00 -3.60
CA ALA A 371 14.73 53.40 -3.70
C ALA A 371 13.54 54.35 -4.02
N LEU A 372 12.56 53.86 -4.79
CA LEU A 372 11.31 54.56 -5.12
C LEU A 372 10.27 54.48 -3.99
N GLY A 373 10.63 53.93 -2.80
CA GLY A 373 9.75 53.95 -1.61
C GLY A 373 8.83 52.72 -1.44
N ALA A 374 9.04 51.63 -2.19
CA ALA A 374 8.28 50.41 -1.97
C ALA A 374 8.55 49.82 -0.57
N SER A 375 7.50 49.60 0.22
CA SER A 375 7.60 48.99 1.55
C SER A 375 8.03 47.52 1.45
N ARG A 376 8.80 47.06 2.44
CA ARG A 376 9.28 45.65 2.49
C ARG A 376 8.14 44.64 2.57
N THR A 377 7.08 45.00 3.28
CA THR A 377 5.86 44.18 3.37
C THR A 377 5.21 43.99 2.00
N ARG A 378 5.23 45.02 1.14
CA ARG A 378 4.72 44.92 -0.23
C ARG A 378 5.57 44.01 -1.11
N LEU A 379 6.90 44.09 -1.00
CA LEU A 379 7.80 43.20 -1.74
C LEU A 379 7.70 41.74 -1.27
N SER A 380 7.70 41.53 0.07
CA SER A 380 7.54 40.16 0.62
C SER A 380 6.20 39.55 0.22
N ARG A 381 5.10 40.31 0.28
CA ARG A 381 3.76 39.86 -0.13
C ARG A 381 3.74 39.44 -1.60
N GLN A 382 4.41 40.17 -2.47
CA GLN A 382 4.50 39.80 -3.90
C GLN A 382 5.18 38.46 -4.12
N PHE A 383 6.30 38.17 -3.43
CA PHE A 383 6.96 36.85 -3.51
C PHE A 383 6.10 35.74 -2.94
N VAL A 384 5.41 36.00 -1.83
CA VAL A 384 4.43 35.05 -1.26
C VAL A 384 3.32 34.74 -2.26
N THR A 385 2.79 35.76 -2.94
CA THR A 385 1.74 35.59 -3.96
C THR A 385 2.26 34.80 -5.19
N GLU A 386 3.52 35.05 -5.64
CA GLU A 386 4.15 34.24 -6.69
C GLU A 386 4.28 32.76 -6.27
N GLY A 387 4.76 32.49 -5.03
CA GLY A 387 4.85 31.14 -4.48
C GLY A 387 3.48 30.45 -4.37
N LEU A 388 2.47 31.17 -3.83
CA LEU A 388 1.10 30.64 -3.72
C LEU A 388 0.48 30.30 -5.08
N ALA A 389 0.72 31.12 -6.11
CA ALA A 389 0.22 30.85 -7.45
C ALA A 389 0.86 29.59 -8.06
N LEU A 390 2.16 29.40 -7.84
CA LEU A 390 2.86 28.17 -8.27
C LEU A 390 2.34 26.95 -7.51
N VAL A 391 2.15 27.04 -6.19
CA VAL A 391 1.60 25.95 -5.38
C VAL A 391 0.18 25.61 -5.83
N ALA A 392 -0.67 26.61 -6.05
CA ALA A 392 -2.05 26.37 -6.52
C ALA A 392 -2.07 25.67 -7.89
N ALA A 393 -1.26 26.15 -8.85
CA ALA A 393 -1.17 25.52 -10.18
C ALA A 393 -0.56 24.12 -10.09
N GLY A 394 0.52 23.94 -9.30
CA GLY A 394 1.17 22.66 -9.05
C GLY A 394 0.25 21.67 -8.34
N SER A 395 -0.56 22.11 -7.37
CA SER A 395 -1.55 21.29 -6.68
C SER A 395 -2.69 20.84 -7.61
N ALA A 396 -3.20 21.75 -8.46
CA ALA A 396 -4.23 21.40 -9.44
C ALA A 396 -3.71 20.37 -10.45
N ALA A 397 -2.51 20.58 -11.00
CA ALA A 397 -1.87 19.62 -11.90
C ALA A 397 -1.52 18.31 -11.17
N GLY A 398 -1.06 18.38 -9.91
CA GLY A 398 -0.78 17.24 -9.05
C GLY A 398 -2.01 16.39 -8.74
N LEU A 399 -3.17 17.02 -8.45
CA LEU A 399 -4.43 16.30 -8.28
C LEU A 399 -4.85 15.57 -9.56
N GLY A 400 -4.70 16.21 -10.73
CA GLY A 400 -4.95 15.55 -12.01
C GLY A 400 -4.04 14.34 -12.23
N LEU A 401 -2.75 14.49 -11.92
CA LEU A 401 -1.77 13.41 -12.00
C LEU A 401 -2.10 12.28 -11.00
N ALA A 402 -2.44 12.63 -9.74
CA ALA A 402 -2.83 11.67 -8.73
C ALA A 402 -4.04 10.84 -9.17
N PHE A 403 -5.07 11.49 -9.73
CA PHE A 403 -6.25 10.81 -10.25
C PHE A 403 -5.89 9.83 -11.37
N ALA A 404 -5.05 10.25 -12.33
CA ALA A 404 -4.57 9.37 -13.39
C ALA A 404 -3.74 8.19 -12.84
N CYS A 405 -2.82 8.46 -11.89
CA CYS A 405 -2.02 7.41 -11.24
C CYS A 405 -2.91 6.42 -10.47
N MET A 406 -3.88 6.89 -9.69
CA MET A 406 -4.80 6.02 -8.96
C MET A 406 -5.56 5.10 -9.92
N LYS A 407 -6.05 5.61 -11.05
CA LYS A 407 -6.76 4.82 -12.07
C LYS A 407 -5.86 3.75 -12.70
N VAL A 408 -4.61 4.09 -12.99
CA VAL A 408 -3.63 3.12 -13.51
C VAL A 408 -3.27 2.08 -12.45
N LEU A 409 -2.96 2.51 -11.24
CA LEU A 409 -2.57 1.61 -10.14
C LEU A 409 -3.72 0.67 -9.74
N SER A 410 -4.96 1.15 -9.66
CA SER A 410 -6.12 0.29 -9.36
C SER A 410 -6.34 -0.78 -10.43
N GLY A 411 -6.03 -0.48 -11.70
CA GLY A 411 -6.08 -1.47 -12.80
C GLY A 411 -4.94 -2.51 -12.77
N LEU A 412 -3.87 -2.26 -12.01
CA LEU A 412 -2.74 -3.19 -11.84
C LEU A 412 -2.88 -4.07 -10.59
N ILE A 413 -3.88 -3.81 -9.74
CA ILE A 413 -4.14 -4.64 -8.55
C ILE A 413 -4.64 -6.02 -9.03
N SER A 414 -4.05 -7.09 -8.48
CA SER A 414 -4.49 -8.45 -8.79
C SER A 414 -5.93 -8.68 -8.33
N LYS A 415 -6.63 -9.59 -9.00
CA LYS A 415 -8.02 -9.96 -8.63
C LYS A 415 -8.08 -10.45 -7.18
N ASP A 416 -7.14 -11.26 -6.74
CA ASP A 416 -7.09 -11.81 -5.37
C ASP A 416 -6.89 -10.73 -4.31
N THR A 417 -6.01 -9.74 -4.59
CA THR A 417 -5.85 -8.59 -3.70
C THR A 417 -7.12 -7.73 -3.65
N MET A 418 -7.83 -7.58 -4.77
CA MET A 418 -9.09 -6.84 -4.81
C MET A 418 -10.21 -7.57 -4.06
N ILE A 419 -10.21 -8.91 -4.05
CA ILE A 419 -11.14 -9.74 -3.27
C ILE A 419 -10.87 -9.58 -1.77
N SER A 420 -9.60 -9.61 -1.37
CA SER A 420 -9.23 -9.46 0.04
C SER A 420 -9.36 -8.03 0.57
N MET A 421 -9.37 -7.03 -0.32
CA MET A 421 -9.48 -5.60 0.03
C MET A 421 -10.45 -4.85 -0.88
N PRO A 422 -11.75 -5.16 -0.81
CA PRO A 422 -12.76 -4.62 -1.73
C PRO A 422 -12.89 -3.10 -1.65
N TYR A 423 -12.61 -2.49 -0.49
CA TYR A 423 -12.63 -1.04 -0.29
C TYR A 423 -11.60 -0.28 -1.15
N LEU A 424 -10.62 -0.95 -1.75
CA LEU A 424 -9.73 -0.36 -2.75
C LEU A 424 -10.44 -0.05 -4.08
N ARG A 425 -11.61 -0.63 -4.36
CA ARG A 425 -12.45 -0.27 -5.52
C ARG A 425 -12.92 1.18 -5.48
N GLY A 426 -13.10 1.72 -4.28
CA GLY A 426 -13.56 3.10 -4.04
C GLY A 426 -12.44 4.14 -3.98
N LEU A 427 -11.23 3.84 -4.50
CA LEU A 427 -10.12 4.80 -4.55
C LEU A 427 -10.49 6.03 -5.38
N GLY A 428 -10.36 7.22 -4.79
CA GLY A 428 -10.69 8.47 -5.46
C GLY A 428 -10.34 9.70 -4.64
N LEU A 429 -10.64 10.87 -5.20
CA LEU A 429 -10.44 12.17 -4.54
C LEU A 429 -11.57 12.43 -3.53
N ASN A 430 -11.49 11.79 -2.37
CA ASN A 430 -12.42 12.00 -1.26
C ASN A 430 -12.01 13.20 -0.39
N ARG A 431 -12.81 13.52 0.64
CA ARG A 431 -12.58 14.66 1.55
C ARG A 431 -11.21 14.59 2.26
N HIS A 432 -10.78 13.43 2.70
CA HIS A 432 -9.51 13.25 3.40
C HIS A 432 -8.32 13.50 2.46
N VAL A 433 -8.39 13.00 1.23
CA VAL A 433 -7.39 13.20 0.19
C VAL A 433 -7.28 14.68 -0.20
N LEU A 434 -8.41 15.38 -0.31
CA LEU A 434 -8.41 16.83 -0.58
C LEU A 434 -7.84 17.63 0.60
N LEU A 435 -8.16 17.28 1.84
CA LEU A 435 -7.59 17.91 3.03
C LEU A 435 -6.07 17.67 3.12
N PHE A 436 -5.62 16.44 2.84
CA PHE A 436 -4.19 16.14 2.77
C PHE A 436 -3.48 16.96 1.70
N THR A 437 -4.08 17.06 0.51
CA THR A 437 -3.55 17.91 -0.58
C THR A 437 -3.46 19.38 -0.14
N GLY A 438 -4.49 19.88 0.54
CA GLY A 438 -4.48 21.22 1.11
C GLY A 438 -3.38 21.42 2.15
N ALA A 439 -3.14 20.43 3.02
CA ALA A 439 -2.06 20.46 4.00
C ALA A 439 -0.67 20.46 3.32
N LEU A 440 -0.45 19.60 2.31
CA LEU A 440 0.80 19.62 1.52
C LEU A 440 1.01 20.96 0.82
N ALA A 441 -0.04 21.50 0.20
CA ALA A 441 0.01 22.81 -0.45
C ALA A 441 0.35 23.92 0.55
N LEU A 442 -0.21 23.88 1.76
CA LEU A 442 0.10 24.83 2.82
C LEU A 442 1.56 24.73 3.27
N VAL A 443 2.08 23.51 3.49
CA VAL A 443 3.49 23.30 3.84
C VAL A 443 4.42 23.84 2.75
N ALA A 444 4.16 23.53 1.49
CA ALA A 444 4.92 24.05 0.36
C ALA A 444 4.86 25.58 0.29
N ALA A 445 3.68 26.18 0.49
CA ALA A 445 3.48 27.61 0.49
C ALA A 445 4.27 28.31 1.62
N ILE A 446 4.29 27.72 2.82
CA ILE A 446 5.07 28.21 3.96
C ILE A 446 6.57 28.16 3.63
N LEU A 447 7.07 27.04 3.12
CA LEU A 447 8.49 26.88 2.73
C LEU A 447 8.89 27.91 1.69
N PHE A 448 8.07 28.13 0.67
CA PHE A 448 8.36 29.10 -0.40
C PHE A 448 8.24 30.57 0.09
N SER A 449 7.41 30.83 1.08
CA SER A 449 7.28 32.15 1.68
C SER A 449 8.45 32.51 2.60
N ILE A 450 8.97 31.54 3.35
CA ILE A 450 10.08 31.74 4.28
C ILE A 450 11.38 32.05 3.53
N THR A 451 11.61 31.37 2.40
CA THR A 451 12.85 31.48 1.62
C THR A 451 13.20 32.93 1.24
N PRO A 452 12.33 33.76 0.62
CA PRO A 452 12.66 35.15 0.31
C PRO A 452 12.67 36.06 1.54
N ILE A 453 11.88 35.77 2.59
CA ILE A 453 11.84 36.58 3.82
C ILE A 453 13.19 36.48 4.57
N LEU A 454 13.75 35.29 4.67
CA LEU A 454 15.08 35.10 5.23
C LEU A 454 16.15 35.88 4.44
N HIS A 455 16.00 35.90 3.11
CA HIS A 455 16.89 36.67 2.25
C HIS A 455 16.92 38.14 2.61
N PHE A 456 15.75 38.80 2.74
CA PHE A 456 15.66 40.22 3.05
C PHE A 456 16.15 40.57 4.47
N ARG A 457 15.98 39.68 5.44
CA ARG A 457 16.49 39.89 6.81
C ARG A 457 18.02 39.80 6.89
N LEU A 458 18.63 38.85 6.22
CA LEU A 458 20.06 38.64 6.21
C LEU A 458 20.83 39.72 5.43
N SER A 459 20.25 40.31 4.37
CA SER A 459 20.88 41.43 3.65
C SER A 459 20.99 42.68 4.52
N LYS A 460 20.04 42.93 5.47
CA LYS A 460 20.07 44.10 6.36
C LYS A 460 21.13 44.10 7.45
N MET A 461 21.45 42.90 7.99
CA MET A 461 22.51 42.76 9.00
C MET A 461 23.88 43.10 8.44
N ARG A 462 24.02 43.22 7.12
CA ARG A 462 25.26 43.50 6.43
C ARG A 462 25.45 44.95 6.03
N ASP A 463 24.35 45.63 5.63
CA ASP A 463 24.44 47.03 5.20
C ASP A 463 24.83 47.98 6.37
N GLY A 464 24.63 47.54 7.63
CA GLY A 464 25.08 48.27 8.86
C GLY A 464 26.52 47.97 9.30
N LEU A 465 27.25 47.06 8.64
CA LEU A 465 28.62 46.67 9.05
C LEU A 465 29.70 46.84 7.96
N THR A 466 29.39 47.41 6.81
CA THR A 466 30.35 47.45 5.70
C THR A 466 30.54 48.80 5.04
N GLU A 467 31.29 49.67 5.65
CA GLU A 467 32.13 50.61 4.94
C GLU A 467 33.49 50.02 4.50
N GLY A 468 33.71 48.67 4.67
CA GLY A 468 35.02 48.10 4.46
C GLY A 468 35.19 46.73 3.78
N ALA A 469 34.13 45.99 3.35
CA ALA A 469 34.30 44.60 2.88
C ALA A 469 33.65 44.29 1.53
N ARG A 470 34.39 44.50 0.45
CA ARG A 470 34.03 44.16 -0.95
C ARG A 470 33.93 42.66 -1.30
N GLY A 471 33.94 41.71 -0.33
CA GLY A 471 34.08 40.28 -0.63
C GLY A 471 33.08 39.29 -0.01
N SER A 472 32.29 39.65 1.01
CA SER A 472 31.64 38.67 1.89
C SER A 472 30.19 38.31 1.55
N SER A 473 29.50 39.06 0.67
CA SER A 473 28.06 38.87 0.40
C SER A 473 27.70 37.62 -0.42
N GLY A 474 28.60 37.17 -1.29
CA GLY A 474 28.38 35.98 -2.14
C GLY A 474 28.55 34.60 -1.43
N THR A 475 29.33 34.60 -0.32
CA THR A 475 29.73 33.32 0.31
C THR A 475 28.63 32.64 1.11
N MET A 476 27.74 33.40 1.76
CA MET A 476 26.64 32.80 2.56
C MET A 476 25.53 32.22 1.70
N TRP A 477 25.23 32.87 0.58
CA TRP A 477 24.24 32.36 -0.42
C TRP A 477 24.74 31.10 -1.06
N ARG A 478 26.00 31.05 -1.43
CA ARG A 478 26.63 29.87 -1.98
C ARG A 478 26.58 28.70 -0.98
N LYS A 479 26.79 28.96 0.31
CA LYS A 479 26.67 27.93 1.36
C LYS A 479 25.23 27.43 1.50
N MET A 480 24.23 28.33 1.43
CA MET A 480 22.82 27.93 1.55
C MET A 480 22.35 27.08 0.37
N GLY A 481 22.66 27.49 -0.88
CA GLY A 481 22.36 26.69 -2.06
C GLY A 481 23.13 25.38 -2.08
N ALA A 482 24.40 25.36 -1.65
CA ALA A 482 25.21 24.17 -1.51
C ALA A 482 24.60 23.17 -0.51
N ASN A 483 24.15 23.66 0.66
CA ASN A 483 23.51 22.80 1.67
C ASN A 483 22.17 22.20 1.18
N LEU A 484 21.37 22.96 0.45
CA LEU A 484 20.13 22.48 -0.15
C LEU A 484 20.41 21.34 -1.13
N VAL A 485 21.43 21.48 -2.00
CA VAL A 485 21.84 20.43 -2.94
C VAL A 485 22.36 19.20 -2.19
N VAL A 486 23.15 19.35 -1.14
CA VAL A 486 23.63 18.22 -0.32
C VAL A 486 22.47 17.43 0.27
N ILE A 487 21.48 18.13 0.85
CA ILE A 487 20.29 17.50 1.42
C ILE A 487 19.47 16.78 0.33
N GLU A 488 19.33 17.40 -0.83
CA GLU A 488 18.62 16.83 -1.98
C GLU A 488 19.29 15.56 -2.49
N LEU A 489 20.62 15.60 -2.71
CA LEU A 489 21.39 14.44 -3.12
C LEU A 489 21.37 13.34 -2.07
N ALA A 490 21.48 13.68 -0.78
CA ALA A 490 21.36 12.72 0.32
C ALA A 490 19.99 12.02 0.33
N THR A 491 18.92 12.79 0.15
CA THR A 491 17.55 12.26 0.07
C THR A 491 17.37 11.36 -1.17
N ALA A 492 17.93 11.75 -2.31
CA ALA A 492 17.92 10.92 -3.53
C ALA A 492 18.69 9.61 -3.34
N VAL A 493 19.84 9.61 -2.62
CA VAL A 493 20.56 8.37 -2.25
C VAL A 493 19.69 7.45 -1.40
N VAL A 494 18.96 7.99 -0.41
CA VAL A 494 18.07 7.18 0.44
C VAL A 494 16.99 6.49 -0.40
N LEU A 495 16.35 7.21 -1.32
CA LEU A 495 15.31 6.64 -2.19
C LEU A 495 15.90 5.61 -3.17
N LEU A 496 17.06 5.91 -3.78
CA LEU A 496 17.74 4.98 -4.68
C LEU A 496 18.20 3.70 -3.96
N ALA A 497 18.72 3.83 -2.74
CA ALA A 497 19.13 2.69 -1.93
C ALA A 497 17.92 1.83 -1.54
N GLY A 498 16.83 2.47 -1.10
CA GLY A 498 15.57 1.76 -0.82
C GLY A 498 15.05 0.98 -2.04
N ALA A 499 15.05 1.62 -3.21
CA ALA A 499 14.66 0.98 -4.47
C ALA A 499 15.60 -0.18 -4.85
N GLY A 500 16.90 0.01 -4.72
CA GLY A 500 17.89 -1.02 -5.01
C GLY A 500 17.79 -2.24 -4.09
N LEU A 501 17.59 -2.00 -2.79
CA LEU A 501 17.40 -3.06 -1.79
C LEU A 501 16.09 -3.84 -2.03
N LEU A 502 14.97 -3.13 -2.29
CA LEU A 502 13.69 -3.77 -2.61
C LEU A 502 13.75 -4.53 -3.94
N GLY A 503 14.42 -3.96 -4.96
CA GLY A 503 14.62 -4.64 -6.23
C GLY A 503 15.45 -5.92 -6.08
N LYS A 504 16.53 -5.87 -5.29
CA LYS A 504 17.36 -7.06 -4.98
C LYS A 504 16.60 -8.08 -4.13
N SER A 505 15.78 -7.61 -3.18
CA SER A 505 14.90 -8.45 -2.38
C SER A 505 13.89 -9.19 -3.26
N LEU A 506 13.23 -8.48 -4.17
CA LEU A 506 12.31 -9.07 -5.14
C LEU A 506 13.01 -10.09 -6.04
N PHE A 507 14.20 -9.74 -6.56
CA PHE A 507 14.97 -10.67 -7.38
C PHE A 507 15.28 -11.97 -6.62
N LYS A 508 15.74 -11.88 -5.36
CA LYS A 508 16.01 -13.05 -4.53
C LYS A 508 14.75 -13.86 -4.22
N LEU A 509 13.62 -13.17 -3.97
CA LEU A 509 12.34 -13.82 -3.69
C LEU A 509 11.86 -14.66 -4.90
N LEU A 510 11.94 -14.08 -6.10
CA LEU A 510 11.51 -14.76 -7.34
C LEU A 510 12.49 -15.85 -7.81
N HIS A 511 13.72 -15.86 -7.26
CA HIS A 511 14.74 -16.87 -7.57
C HIS A 511 15.06 -17.75 -6.35
N VAL A 512 14.14 -17.83 -5.39
CA VAL A 512 14.26 -18.78 -4.28
C VAL A 512 14.20 -20.22 -4.83
N GLU A 513 14.99 -21.10 -4.25
CA GLU A 513 14.91 -22.53 -4.58
C GLU A 513 13.55 -23.08 -4.13
N LEU A 514 12.72 -23.41 -5.09
CA LEU A 514 11.37 -23.94 -4.83
C LEU A 514 11.40 -25.38 -4.31
N GLY A 515 12.46 -26.16 -4.61
CA GLY A 515 12.54 -27.58 -4.29
C GLY A 515 11.73 -28.48 -5.26
N PHE A 516 11.06 -27.86 -6.24
CA PHE A 516 10.30 -28.52 -7.32
C PHE A 516 10.44 -27.73 -8.63
N GLN A 517 10.04 -28.30 -9.75
CA GLN A 517 10.08 -27.67 -11.06
C GLN A 517 8.73 -27.05 -11.39
N ALA A 518 8.66 -25.71 -11.36
CA ALA A 518 7.42 -24.97 -11.57
C ALA A 518 7.07 -24.76 -13.06
N ASP A 519 8.08 -24.81 -13.95
CA ASP A 519 7.87 -24.66 -15.39
C ASP A 519 7.08 -25.84 -15.96
N HIS A 520 6.31 -25.57 -17.00
CA HIS A 520 5.51 -26.58 -17.71
C HIS A 520 4.43 -27.25 -16.85
N LEU A 521 3.94 -26.59 -15.80
CA LEU A 521 2.86 -27.06 -14.96
C LEU A 521 1.59 -26.25 -15.17
N ALA A 522 0.55 -26.91 -15.70
CA ALA A 522 -0.81 -26.41 -15.76
C ALA A 522 -1.61 -26.92 -14.54
N ILE A 523 -2.49 -26.11 -14.00
CA ILE A 523 -3.26 -26.39 -12.78
C ILE A 523 -4.72 -26.06 -13.02
N VAL A 524 -5.60 -26.94 -12.57
CA VAL A 524 -7.04 -26.66 -12.45
C VAL A 524 -7.55 -27.15 -11.10
N ASN A 525 -8.42 -26.39 -10.45
CA ASN A 525 -9.11 -26.79 -9.24
C ASN A 525 -10.43 -27.46 -9.60
N ILE A 526 -10.75 -28.52 -8.87
CA ILE A 526 -11.94 -29.33 -9.06
C ILE A 526 -12.70 -29.39 -7.75
N ALA A 527 -13.96 -29.03 -7.78
CA ALA A 527 -14.89 -29.19 -6.66
C ALA A 527 -15.96 -30.22 -7.03
N LEU A 528 -16.14 -31.21 -6.18
CA LEU A 528 -17.12 -32.26 -6.34
C LEU A 528 -18.33 -32.02 -5.44
N PRO A 529 -19.57 -32.08 -5.96
CA PRO A 529 -20.77 -31.93 -5.14
C PRO A 529 -20.99 -33.12 -4.23
N ASP A 530 -21.12 -32.90 -2.93
CA ASP A 530 -21.27 -33.95 -1.91
C ASP A 530 -22.46 -34.88 -2.17
N ALA A 531 -23.56 -34.37 -2.71
CA ALA A 531 -24.71 -35.17 -3.06
C ALA A 531 -24.40 -36.29 -4.09
N ALA A 532 -23.52 -36.05 -5.03
CA ALA A 532 -23.11 -37.02 -6.04
C ALA A 532 -21.91 -37.88 -5.58
N PHE A 533 -21.04 -37.31 -4.77
CA PHE A 533 -19.77 -37.90 -4.31
C PHE A 533 -19.71 -38.10 -2.79
N SER A 534 -20.79 -38.63 -2.23
CA SER A 534 -20.95 -38.88 -0.77
C SER A 534 -20.10 -40.02 -0.22
N LYS A 535 -19.37 -40.75 -1.04
CA LYS A 535 -18.53 -41.91 -0.65
C LYS A 535 -17.14 -41.77 -1.24
N ASP A 536 -16.14 -42.12 -0.44
CA ASP A 536 -14.72 -42.06 -0.83
C ASP A 536 -14.44 -42.86 -2.09
N GLU A 537 -15.07 -44.01 -2.25
CA GLU A 537 -14.84 -44.86 -3.44
C GLU A 537 -15.28 -44.16 -4.74
N LYS A 538 -16.31 -43.33 -4.70
CA LYS A 538 -16.73 -42.54 -5.86
C LYS A 538 -15.76 -41.41 -6.18
N ILE A 539 -15.22 -40.76 -5.16
CA ILE A 539 -14.20 -39.71 -5.31
C ILE A 539 -12.93 -40.28 -5.92
N VAL A 540 -12.44 -41.39 -5.37
CA VAL A 540 -11.24 -42.12 -5.89
C VAL A 540 -11.47 -42.59 -7.33
N ALA A 541 -12.63 -43.16 -7.64
CA ALA A 541 -12.96 -43.62 -8.98
C ALA A 541 -12.98 -42.45 -10.00
N PHE A 542 -13.58 -41.33 -9.62
CA PHE A 542 -13.59 -40.09 -10.42
C PHE A 542 -12.16 -39.57 -10.64
N ALA A 543 -11.38 -39.40 -9.57
CA ALA A 543 -10.04 -38.88 -9.61
C ALA A 543 -9.14 -39.75 -10.53
N ARG A 544 -9.25 -41.08 -10.43
CA ARG A 544 -8.53 -42.04 -11.31
C ARG A 544 -8.92 -41.84 -12.77
N GLN A 545 -10.22 -41.78 -13.08
CA GLN A 545 -10.70 -41.56 -14.46
C GLN A 545 -10.22 -40.21 -15.03
N VAL A 546 -10.21 -39.13 -14.21
CA VAL A 546 -9.69 -37.84 -14.62
C VAL A 546 -8.20 -37.93 -14.94
N VAL A 547 -7.39 -38.53 -14.05
CA VAL A 547 -5.95 -38.69 -14.24
C VAL A 547 -5.68 -39.49 -15.52
N GLU A 548 -6.31 -40.66 -15.71
CA GLU A 548 -6.15 -41.50 -16.90
C GLU A 548 -6.50 -40.74 -18.19
N ARG A 549 -7.63 -40.01 -18.17
CA ARG A 549 -8.09 -39.28 -19.33
C ARG A 549 -7.20 -38.08 -19.68
N VAL A 550 -6.75 -37.33 -18.68
CA VAL A 550 -5.87 -36.17 -18.89
C VAL A 550 -4.47 -36.65 -19.32
N GLN A 551 -3.98 -37.75 -18.75
CA GLN A 551 -2.69 -38.33 -19.13
C GLN A 551 -2.68 -38.85 -20.58
N ALA A 552 -3.83 -39.22 -21.12
CA ALA A 552 -3.98 -39.60 -22.52
C ALA A 552 -4.02 -38.40 -23.49
N LEU A 553 -4.04 -37.14 -23.01
CA LEU A 553 -4.05 -35.97 -23.89
C LEU A 553 -2.66 -35.77 -24.53
N PRO A 554 -2.60 -35.37 -25.83
CA PRO A 554 -1.33 -35.12 -26.51
C PRO A 554 -0.50 -34.06 -25.78
N GLY A 555 0.77 -34.34 -25.55
CA GLY A 555 1.70 -33.39 -24.91
C GLY A 555 1.74 -33.45 -23.40
N VAL A 556 0.84 -34.20 -22.74
CA VAL A 556 0.91 -34.45 -21.29
C VAL A 556 2.02 -35.45 -20.99
N GLU A 557 2.89 -35.09 -20.03
CA GLU A 557 3.97 -35.97 -19.54
C GLU A 557 3.54 -36.77 -18.32
N SER A 558 2.95 -36.07 -17.35
CA SER A 558 2.50 -36.64 -16.09
C SER A 558 1.39 -35.81 -15.48
N THR A 559 0.67 -36.43 -14.57
CA THR A 559 -0.43 -35.80 -13.85
C THR A 559 -0.36 -36.13 -12.36
N GLY A 560 -0.72 -35.20 -11.53
CA GLY A 560 -0.82 -35.37 -10.08
C GLY A 560 -2.01 -34.64 -9.49
N ILE A 561 -2.49 -35.14 -8.37
CA ILE A 561 -3.56 -34.51 -7.58
C ILE A 561 -2.96 -34.07 -6.25
N THR A 562 -3.42 -32.96 -5.73
CA THR A 562 -3.12 -32.49 -4.37
C THR A 562 -4.30 -31.74 -3.77
N SER A 563 -4.55 -31.87 -2.46
CA SER A 563 -5.52 -31.08 -1.72
C SER A 563 -5.06 -29.63 -1.57
N VAL A 564 -3.77 -29.39 -1.42
CA VAL A 564 -3.17 -28.04 -1.31
C VAL A 564 -2.01 -27.92 -2.29
N LEU A 565 -2.04 -26.87 -3.10
CA LEU A 565 -0.98 -26.58 -4.08
C LEU A 565 0.31 -26.09 -3.40
N PRO A 566 1.50 -26.41 -3.96
CA PRO A 566 2.73 -25.74 -3.58
C PRO A 566 2.61 -24.21 -3.68
N VAL A 567 3.41 -23.49 -2.87
CA VAL A 567 3.41 -22.01 -2.76
C VAL A 567 2.03 -21.47 -2.37
N SER A 568 1.37 -22.11 -1.45
CA SER A 568 0.04 -21.73 -0.95
C SER A 568 0.12 -21.20 0.49
N CYS A 569 0.05 -22.07 1.47
CA CYS A 569 -0.01 -21.69 2.89
C CYS A 569 0.50 -22.83 3.80
N ASN A 570 0.91 -22.47 5.02
CA ASN A 570 0.97 -23.41 6.14
C ASN A 570 -0.46 -23.49 6.70
N CYS A 571 -1.29 -24.25 6.05
CA CYS A 571 -2.69 -24.47 6.35
C CYS A 571 -3.06 -25.94 6.12
N ASN A 572 -4.24 -26.35 6.50
CA ASN A 572 -4.56 -27.79 6.57
C ASN A 572 -3.51 -28.50 7.41
N THR A 573 -3.41 -28.18 8.69
CA THR A 573 -2.45 -28.82 9.59
C THR A 573 -3.15 -29.92 10.36
N ASP A 574 -2.41 -30.98 10.69
CA ASP A 574 -2.83 -32.04 11.60
C ASP A 574 -1.89 -32.12 12.82
N TRP A 575 -2.39 -32.68 13.91
CA TRP A 575 -1.63 -32.95 15.10
C TRP A 575 -1.35 -34.43 15.21
N VAL A 576 -0.08 -34.79 15.09
CA VAL A 576 0.32 -36.18 15.03
C VAL A 576 1.04 -36.67 16.28
N ARG A 577 0.86 -37.93 16.60
CA ARG A 577 1.63 -38.65 17.64
C ARG A 577 2.39 -39.82 17.04
N PHE A 578 3.51 -40.15 17.66
CA PHE A 578 4.37 -41.24 17.21
C PHE A 578 4.20 -42.47 18.11
N VAL A 579 3.96 -43.61 17.47
CA VAL A 579 3.81 -44.88 18.21
C VAL A 579 5.16 -45.25 18.88
N GLY A 580 5.12 -45.48 20.19
CA GLY A 580 6.33 -45.81 20.96
C GLY A 580 7.15 -44.64 21.45
N LYS A 581 6.81 -43.37 21.10
CA LYS A 581 7.39 -42.18 21.72
C LYS A 581 6.51 -41.68 22.87
N ALA A 582 7.19 -41.27 23.98
CA ALA A 582 6.46 -40.67 25.10
C ALA A 582 5.78 -39.38 24.68
N TYR A 583 4.51 -39.22 25.01
CA TYR A 583 3.78 -38.00 24.81
C TYR A 583 3.94 -37.07 25.99
N ASN A 584 4.56 -35.94 25.77
CA ASN A 584 4.79 -34.92 26.81
C ASN A 584 3.67 -33.87 26.90
N GLY A 585 2.59 -34.06 26.13
CA GLY A 585 1.44 -33.15 26.06
C GLY A 585 1.60 -31.99 25.08
N ILE A 586 2.70 -31.91 24.33
CA ILE A 586 2.88 -30.93 23.27
C ILE A 586 2.46 -31.57 21.93
N HIS A 587 1.60 -30.88 21.21
CA HIS A 587 1.17 -31.35 19.89
C HIS A 587 2.27 -31.24 18.85
N ASN A 588 2.44 -32.28 18.03
CA ASN A 588 3.35 -32.26 16.90
C ASN A 588 2.55 -31.83 15.68
N GLU A 589 2.58 -30.55 15.38
CA GLU A 589 1.84 -29.98 14.28
C GLU A 589 2.59 -30.10 12.97
N VAL A 590 1.91 -30.57 11.93
CA VAL A 590 2.43 -30.82 10.58
C VAL A 590 1.44 -30.32 9.53
N ASN A 591 1.95 -29.91 8.38
CA ASN A 591 1.09 -29.66 7.21
C ASN A 591 0.59 -31.00 6.69
N GLU A 592 -0.72 -31.16 6.49
CA GLU A 592 -1.34 -32.33 5.86
C GLU A 592 -1.62 -32.05 4.38
N ARG A 593 -1.25 -32.97 3.52
CA ARG A 593 -1.43 -32.89 2.06
C ARG A 593 -1.90 -34.22 1.51
N ASP A 594 -3.11 -34.26 0.93
CA ASP A 594 -3.59 -35.44 0.23
C ASP A 594 -3.09 -35.41 -1.19
N VAL A 595 -2.29 -36.42 -1.59
CA VAL A 595 -1.62 -36.43 -2.89
C VAL A 595 -1.79 -37.75 -3.61
N SER A 596 -1.95 -37.70 -4.93
CA SER A 596 -1.95 -38.93 -5.75
C SER A 596 -0.51 -39.49 -5.89
N ALA A 597 -0.42 -40.77 -6.28
CA ALA A 597 0.88 -41.40 -6.54
C ALA A 597 1.75 -40.66 -7.56
N GLY A 598 1.11 -40.04 -8.57
CA GLY A 598 1.77 -39.25 -9.60
C GLY A 598 2.23 -37.85 -9.18
N PHE A 599 1.82 -37.34 -8.01
CA PHE A 599 2.09 -35.97 -7.62
C PHE A 599 3.58 -35.60 -7.59
N PHE A 600 4.38 -36.35 -6.83
CA PHE A 600 5.81 -36.07 -6.67
C PHE A 600 6.60 -36.15 -7.99
N SER A 601 6.28 -37.10 -8.86
CA SER A 601 6.89 -37.20 -10.18
C SER A 601 6.47 -36.06 -11.09
N THR A 602 5.23 -35.56 -10.97
CA THR A 602 4.71 -34.48 -11.77
C THR A 602 5.38 -33.11 -11.41
N ILE A 603 5.62 -32.85 -10.13
CA ILE A 603 6.37 -31.68 -9.73
C ILE A 603 7.89 -31.87 -9.72
N HIS A 604 8.41 -33.06 -10.04
CA HIS A 604 9.82 -33.46 -9.93
C HIS A 604 10.39 -33.24 -8.51
N ALA A 605 9.62 -33.55 -7.47
CA ALA A 605 10.12 -33.55 -6.11
C ALA A 605 11.11 -34.72 -5.92
N LYS A 606 12.17 -34.47 -5.14
CA LYS A 606 13.25 -35.44 -4.95
C LYS A 606 12.99 -36.37 -3.78
N LEU A 607 12.95 -37.67 -3.99
CA LEU A 607 12.94 -38.65 -2.90
C LEU A 607 14.33 -38.72 -2.25
N LEU A 608 14.39 -38.65 -0.95
CA LEU A 608 15.64 -38.77 -0.17
C LEU A 608 15.84 -40.18 0.38
N ARG A 609 14.75 -40.79 0.89
CA ARG A 609 14.80 -42.15 1.48
C ARG A 609 13.47 -42.86 1.24
N GLY A 610 13.49 -44.20 1.26
CA GLY A 610 12.29 -44.99 1.13
C GLY A 610 11.71 -45.02 -0.28
N ARG A 611 10.41 -44.91 -0.40
CA ARG A 611 9.67 -44.96 -1.68
C ARG A 611 8.52 -43.92 -1.70
N TYR A 612 8.01 -43.64 -2.88
CA TYR A 612 6.73 -42.96 -3.07
C TYR A 612 5.55 -43.93 -2.91
N PHE A 613 4.35 -43.38 -2.94
CA PHE A 613 3.11 -44.16 -3.03
C PHE A 613 2.99 -44.84 -4.40
N ASN A 614 2.09 -45.81 -4.44
CA ASN A 614 1.62 -46.39 -5.70
C ASN A 614 0.07 -46.42 -5.69
N ASP A 615 -0.53 -46.58 -6.84
CA ASP A 615 -1.99 -46.53 -6.98
C ASP A 615 -2.75 -47.69 -6.33
N ALA A 616 -2.04 -48.74 -5.91
CA ALA A 616 -2.61 -49.88 -5.18
C ALA A 616 -2.79 -49.60 -3.66
N GLU A 617 -2.28 -48.49 -3.14
CA GLU A 617 -2.45 -48.10 -1.75
C GLU A 617 -3.78 -47.32 -1.59
N ASP A 618 -4.84 -48.15 -1.46
CA ASP A 618 -6.20 -47.67 -1.24
C ASP A 618 -6.67 -47.93 0.20
N GLY A 619 -7.90 -47.52 0.53
CA GLY A 619 -8.48 -47.67 1.86
C GLY A 619 -8.58 -49.09 2.41
N THR A 620 -8.33 -50.14 1.57
CA THR A 620 -8.32 -51.53 2.00
C THR A 620 -6.92 -51.99 2.46
N LYS A 621 -5.89 -51.20 2.21
CA LYS A 621 -4.48 -51.48 2.55
C LYS A 621 -4.07 -50.77 3.86
N PRO A 622 -2.98 -51.25 4.51
CA PRO A 622 -2.41 -50.53 5.61
C PRO A 622 -2.13 -49.05 5.23
N LEU A 623 -2.45 -48.14 6.14
CA LEU A 623 -2.27 -46.72 5.90
C LEU A 623 -0.76 -46.39 5.86
N VAL A 624 -0.38 -45.57 4.89
CA VAL A 624 1.01 -45.15 4.69
C VAL A 624 1.08 -43.62 4.59
N VAL A 625 2.27 -43.08 4.87
CA VAL A 625 2.56 -41.66 4.77
C VAL A 625 3.97 -41.43 4.24
N VAL A 626 4.12 -40.39 3.43
CA VAL A 626 5.41 -39.79 3.05
C VAL A 626 5.57 -38.50 3.82
N VAL A 627 6.78 -38.22 4.29
CA VAL A 627 7.06 -36.98 5.05
C VAL A 627 8.17 -36.17 4.37
N ASN A 628 8.26 -34.87 4.65
CA ASN A 628 9.32 -34.04 4.15
C ASN A 628 10.59 -34.09 5.05
N GLU A 629 11.68 -33.52 4.57
CA GLU A 629 12.95 -33.49 5.29
C GLU A 629 12.85 -32.70 6.61
N ALA A 630 12.11 -31.59 6.64
CA ALA A 630 11.85 -30.78 7.84
C ALA A 630 11.14 -31.60 8.93
N PHE A 631 10.19 -32.44 8.55
CA PHE A 631 9.53 -33.36 9.48
C PHE A 631 10.54 -34.36 10.08
N ALA A 632 11.36 -34.98 9.23
CA ALA A 632 12.35 -35.94 9.66
C ALA A 632 13.37 -35.30 10.63
N LYS A 633 13.88 -34.12 10.30
CA LYS A 633 14.82 -33.37 11.14
C LYS A 633 14.22 -32.96 12.48
N LYS A 634 12.97 -32.50 12.50
CA LYS A 634 12.30 -32.02 13.73
C LYS A 634 11.92 -33.14 14.68
N TYR A 635 11.34 -34.22 14.14
CA TYR A 635 10.70 -35.24 14.97
C TYR A 635 11.52 -36.52 15.12
N PHE A 636 12.51 -36.74 14.23
CA PHE A 636 13.42 -37.91 14.27
C PHE A 636 14.89 -37.49 14.14
N PRO A 637 15.39 -36.58 15.00
CA PRO A 637 16.78 -36.10 14.88
C PRO A 637 17.76 -37.25 15.09
N GLY A 638 18.54 -37.57 14.05
CA GLY A 638 19.52 -38.68 14.09
C GLY A 638 18.95 -40.07 13.99
N GLU A 639 17.64 -40.23 13.81
CA GLU A 639 16.95 -41.51 13.58
C GLU A 639 16.48 -41.62 12.12
N ASP A 640 16.31 -42.85 11.64
CA ASP A 640 15.61 -43.11 10.39
C ASP A 640 14.09 -43.14 10.64
N PRO A 641 13.31 -42.24 10.04
CA PRO A 641 11.87 -42.26 10.18
C PRO A 641 11.18 -43.40 9.41
N ILE A 642 11.82 -44.01 8.43
CA ILE A 642 11.23 -45.09 7.63
C ILE A 642 10.83 -46.28 8.51
N GLY A 643 9.61 -46.81 8.30
CA GLY A 643 9.03 -47.90 9.07
C GLY A 643 8.50 -47.47 10.46
N LYS A 644 8.73 -46.21 10.90
CA LYS A 644 8.09 -45.69 12.10
C LYS A 644 6.60 -45.44 11.84
N ARG A 645 5.79 -45.50 12.90
CA ARG A 645 4.35 -45.35 12.81
C ARG A 645 3.90 -44.08 13.56
N MET A 646 2.94 -43.41 12.99
CA MET A 646 2.31 -42.20 13.52
C MET A 646 0.79 -42.26 13.33
N GLY A 647 0.06 -41.48 14.07
CA GLY A 647 -1.38 -41.36 13.94
C GLY A 647 -1.89 -40.07 14.61
N ASP A 648 -3.18 -39.93 14.73
CA ASP A 648 -3.86 -38.81 15.39
C ASP A 648 -3.44 -38.65 16.87
N THR A 649 -3.95 -37.64 17.54
CA THR A 649 -3.64 -37.34 18.94
C THR A 649 -3.97 -38.47 19.93
N GLU A 650 -4.86 -39.38 19.58
CA GLU A 650 -5.29 -40.52 20.38
C GLU A 650 -4.62 -41.84 19.96
N LEU A 651 -3.84 -41.85 18.89
CA LEU A 651 -3.33 -43.06 18.21
C LEU A 651 -4.45 -44.06 17.93
N SER A 652 -5.56 -43.56 17.43
CA SER A 652 -6.69 -44.43 17.07
C SER A 652 -6.27 -45.48 16.02
N PRO A 653 -6.72 -46.73 16.13
CA PRO A 653 -6.29 -47.80 15.16
C PRO A 653 -6.52 -47.43 13.71
N LYS A 654 -7.51 -46.57 13.42
CA LYS A 654 -7.87 -46.13 12.06
C LYS A 654 -6.96 -44.99 11.56
N SER A 655 -6.19 -44.34 12.41
CA SER A 655 -5.30 -43.23 12.04
C SER A 655 -3.84 -43.68 11.88
N ILE A 656 -3.46 -44.88 12.41
CA ILE A 656 -2.08 -45.32 12.43
C ILE A 656 -1.55 -45.59 11.03
N ARG A 657 -0.53 -44.84 10.61
CA ARG A 657 0.15 -44.89 9.31
C ARG A 657 1.61 -45.22 9.49
N GLU A 658 2.20 -45.90 8.52
CA GLU A 658 3.64 -46.20 8.44
C GLU A 658 4.33 -45.19 7.52
N ILE A 659 5.44 -44.60 7.99
CA ILE A 659 6.27 -43.69 7.20
C ILE A 659 7.04 -44.53 6.19
N VAL A 660 6.74 -44.42 4.89
CA VAL A 660 7.31 -45.19 3.81
C VAL A 660 8.32 -44.41 2.95
N GLY A 661 8.33 -43.10 3.05
CA GLY A 661 9.24 -42.26 2.27
C GLY A 661 9.54 -40.92 2.94
N VAL A 662 10.70 -40.36 2.59
CA VAL A 662 11.12 -39.03 2.95
C VAL A 662 11.46 -38.28 1.67
N VAL A 663 10.75 -37.14 1.41
CA VAL A 663 11.02 -36.26 0.28
C VAL A 663 11.82 -35.04 0.70
N ALA A 664 12.57 -34.46 -0.22
CA ALA A 664 13.24 -33.19 0.00
C ALA A 664 12.20 -32.08 0.26
N ASP A 665 12.58 -31.11 1.05
CA ASP A 665 11.72 -29.95 1.29
C ASP A 665 11.49 -29.18 -0.01
N PHE A 666 10.24 -28.80 -0.24
CA PHE A 666 9.85 -27.86 -1.29
C PHE A 666 8.90 -26.80 -0.73
N LYS A 667 8.78 -25.64 -1.39
CA LYS A 667 7.96 -24.53 -0.92
C LYS A 667 6.47 -24.88 -0.94
N ASP A 668 5.94 -25.30 0.21
CA ASP A 668 4.50 -25.51 0.46
C ASP A 668 3.77 -24.21 0.72
N ALA A 669 4.38 -23.35 1.55
CA ALA A 669 3.85 -22.04 1.93
C ALA A 669 4.44 -20.92 1.06
N GLY A 670 4.20 -19.66 1.47
CA GLY A 670 4.71 -18.49 0.76
C GLY A 670 6.21 -18.53 0.50
N LEU A 671 6.66 -17.87 -0.56
CA LEU A 671 8.06 -17.87 -1.00
C LEU A 671 9.04 -17.42 0.07
N ASP A 672 8.61 -16.54 0.96
CA ASP A 672 9.39 -15.96 2.08
C ASP A 672 9.31 -16.76 3.37
N GLN A 673 8.45 -17.78 3.43
CA GLN A 673 8.25 -18.57 4.65
C GLN A 673 9.27 -19.71 4.75
N GLU A 674 9.58 -20.08 6.00
CA GLU A 674 10.38 -21.26 6.29
C GLU A 674 9.62 -22.55 5.98
N GLN A 675 10.37 -23.62 5.72
CA GLN A 675 9.76 -24.94 5.48
C GLN A 675 9.25 -25.52 6.79
N TRP A 676 8.01 -25.96 6.75
CA TRP A 676 7.35 -26.64 7.85
C TRP A 676 7.42 -28.15 7.72
N PRO A 677 7.37 -28.89 8.83
CA PRO A 677 7.09 -30.31 8.78
C PRO A 677 5.81 -30.59 8.04
N ALA A 678 5.86 -31.50 7.09
CA ALA A 678 4.71 -31.88 6.27
C ALA A 678 4.59 -33.40 6.17
N GLU A 679 3.36 -33.86 6.17
CA GLU A 679 2.96 -35.21 5.83
C GLU A 679 2.16 -35.22 4.52
N TYR A 680 2.39 -36.21 3.71
CA TYR A 680 1.70 -36.44 2.47
C TYR A 680 0.98 -37.76 2.55
N LEU A 681 -0.34 -37.73 2.42
CA LEU A 681 -1.24 -38.88 2.51
C LEU A 681 -1.64 -39.32 1.10
N PRO A 682 -1.74 -40.64 0.84
CA PRO A 682 -2.28 -41.11 -0.44
C PRO A 682 -3.72 -40.66 -0.62
N PHE A 683 -4.02 -39.95 -1.70
CA PHE A 683 -5.38 -39.50 -2.02
C PHE A 683 -6.39 -40.66 -2.06
N ASN A 684 -5.94 -41.87 -2.39
CA ASN A 684 -6.78 -43.06 -2.37
C ASN A 684 -7.09 -43.58 -0.96
N GLN A 685 -6.40 -43.12 0.08
CA GLN A 685 -6.63 -43.43 1.51
C GLN A 685 -7.25 -42.28 2.30
N ASN A 686 -7.11 -41.03 1.83
CA ASN A 686 -7.65 -39.83 2.44
C ASN A 686 -8.19 -38.94 1.32
N THR A 687 -9.50 -38.95 1.10
CA THR A 687 -10.13 -38.26 -0.02
C THR A 687 -10.57 -36.86 0.37
N ASP A 688 -10.59 -35.98 -0.62
CA ASP A 688 -11.19 -34.64 -0.48
C ASP A 688 -12.14 -34.39 -1.67
N THR A 689 -13.21 -33.67 -1.45
CA THR A 689 -14.14 -33.21 -2.49
C THR A 689 -13.65 -31.97 -3.23
N PHE A 690 -12.65 -31.28 -2.67
CA PHE A 690 -11.95 -30.16 -3.31
C PHE A 690 -10.47 -30.46 -3.45
N PHE A 691 -9.99 -30.51 -4.67
CA PHE A 691 -8.58 -30.80 -4.96
C PHE A 691 -8.11 -30.14 -6.25
N SER A 692 -6.80 -30.03 -6.40
CA SER A 692 -6.15 -29.49 -7.59
C SER A 692 -5.55 -30.60 -8.42
N LEU A 693 -5.79 -30.56 -9.73
CA LEU A 693 -5.11 -31.37 -10.73
C LEU A 693 -3.93 -30.58 -11.27
N ILE A 694 -2.74 -31.16 -11.16
CA ILE A 694 -1.48 -30.60 -11.70
C ILE A 694 -1.11 -31.44 -12.91
N VAL A 695 -0.80 -30.79 -14.02
CA VAL A 695 -0.48 -31.43 -15.30
C VAL A 695 0.86 -30.91 -15.80
N ARG A 696 1.84 -31.78 -15.95
CA ARG A 696 3.10 -31.48 -16.62
C ARG A 696 2.94 -31.71 -18.13
N THR A 697 3.33 -30.69 -18.89
CA THR A 697 3.15 -30.70 -20.35
C THR A 697 4.46 -30.38 -21.09
N ARG A 698 4.64 -30.92 -22.30
CA ARG A 698 5.69 -30.52 -23.25
C ARG A 698 5.28 -29.37 -24.16
N GLN A 699 3.99 -29.06 -24.16
CA GLN A 699 3.42 -27.95 -24.94
C GLN A 699 3.34 -26.71 -24.09
N ASP A 700 2.94 -25.62 -24.73
CA ASP A 700 2.57 -24.40 -24.00
C ASP A 700 1.41 -24.70 -23.03
N GLU A 701 1.55 -24.29 -21.77
CA GLU A 701 0.59 -24.55 -20.70
C GLU A 701 -0.81 -24.02 -21.01
N GLN A 702 -0.93 -22.89 -21.71
CA GLN A 702 -2.21 -22.31 -22.10
C GLN A 702 -3.00 -23.23 -23.05
N THR A 703 -2.28 -23.95 -23.90
CA THR A 703 -2.89 -24.92 -24.82
C THR A 703 -3.53 -26.09 -24.07
N ILE A 704 -2.84 -26.61 -23.03
CA ILE A 704 -3.38 -27.66 -22.19
C ILE A 704 -4.52 -27.17 -21.32
N LEU A 705 -4.42 -25.99 -20.71
CA LEU A 705 -5.47 -25.39 -19.89
C LEU A 705 -6.81 -25.31 -20.62
N ALA A 706 -6.80 -24.95 -21.91
CA ALA A 706 -8.02 -24.83 -22.72
C ALA A 706 -8.79 -26.16 -22.89
N VAL A 707 -8.11 -27.31 -22.78
CA VAL A 707 -8.70 -28.65 -23.00
C VAL A 707 -8.97 -29.42 -21.71
N LEU A 708 -8.45 -28.95 -20.54
CA LEU A 708 -8.59 -29.67 -19.27
C LEU A 708 -10.05 -29.72 -18.80
N ALA A 709 -10.73 -28.57 -18.70
CA ALA A 709 -12.12 -28.52 -18.24
C ALA A 709 -13.06 -29.38 -19.12
N PRO A 710 -13.02 -29.32 -20.47
CA PRO A 710 -13.78 -30.24 -21.33
C PRO A 710 -13.41 -31.73 -21.13
N ALA A 711 -12.15 -32.03 -20.83
CA ALA A 711 -11.73 -33.40 -20.56
C ALA A 711 -12.30 -33.95 -19.25
N ILE A 712 -12.31 -33.11 -18.20
CA ILE A 712 -12.86 -33.45 -16.87
C ILE A 712 -14.39 -33.59 -16.96
N HIS A 713 -15.08 -32.66 -17.61
CA HIS A 713 -16.54 -32.75 -17.78
C HIS A 713 -17.00 -33.97 -18.58
N LYS A 714 -16.14 -34.57 -19.41
CA LYS A 714 -16.44 -35.84 -20.04
C LYS A 714 -16.41 -37.05 -19.08
N VAL A 715 -15.78 -36.88 -17.90
CA VAL A 715 -15.85 -37.88 -16.82
C VAL A 715 -17.10 -37.65 -15.98
N SER A 716 -17.33 -36.40 -15.56
CA SER A 716 -18.57 -36.04 -14.86
C SER A 716 -18.92 -34.58 -15.13
N GLN A 717 -20.14 -34.35 -15.62
CA GLN A 717 -20.66 -32.99 -15.76
C GLN A 717 -21.01 -32.34 -14.42
N ALA A 718 -21.10 -33.12 -13.36
CA ALA A 718 -21.36 -32.61 -12.01
C ALA A 718 -20.13 -31.98 -11.36
N ALA A 719 -18.91 -32.30 -11.82
CA ALA A 719 -17.69 -31.68 -11.28
C ALA A 719 -17.60 -30.21 -11.71
N ALA A 720 -17.45 -29.34 -10.76
CA ALA A 720 -17.17 -27.94 -11.03
C ALA A 720 -15.64 -27.76 -11.23
N VAL A 721 -15.26 -27.14 -12.34
CA VAL A 721 -13.85 -26.92 -12.71
C VAL A 721 -13.61 -25.41 -12.79
N GLU A 722 -12.71 -24.89 -11.94
CA GLU A 722 -12.33 -23.47 -11.95
C GLU A 722 -11.46 -23.13 -13.16
N GLU A 723 -11.38 -21.83 -13.47
CA GLU A 723 -10.47 -21.33 -14.51
C GLU A 723 -9.03 -21.73 -14.18
N GLY A 724 -8.38 -22.45 -15.09
CA GLY A 724 -7.03 -22.97 -14.88
C GLY A 724 -5.96 -21.87 -14.94
N SER A 725 -4.82 -22.12 -14.30
CA SER A 725 -3.65 -21.24 -14.30
C SER A 725 -2.36 -22.05 -14.45
N THR A 726 -1.25 -21.37 -14.78
CA THR A 726 0.06 -21.99 -14.71
C THR A 726 0.66 -21.88 -13.33
N MET A 727 1.56 -22.79 -12.94
CA MET A 727 2.29 -22.70 -11.66
C MET A 727 3.11 -21.40 -11.58
N MET A 728 3.75 -21.00 -12.67
CA MET A 728 4.52 -19.76 -12.73
C MET A 728 3.63 -18.51 -12.56
N GLN A 729 2.44 -18.50 -13.16
CA GLN A 729 1.48 -17.44 -12.97
C GLN A 729 1.04 -17.36 -11.50
N ARG A 730 0.71 -18.50 -10.88
CA ARG A 730 0.34 -18.59 -9.47
C ARG A 730 1.46 -18.09 -8.54
N ILE A 731 2.73 -18.45 -8.81
CA ILE A 731 3.90 -17.96 -8.07
C ILE A 731 4.02 -16.43 -8.19
N ASN A 732 3.92 -15.92 -9.41
CA ASN A 732 4.04 -14.50 -9.68
C ASN A 732 2.89 -13.66 -9.10
N ASP A 733 1.69 -14.22 -9.04
CA ASP A 733 0.49 -13.56 -8.51
C ASP A 733 0.28 -13.85 -7.01
N SER A 734 1.13 -14.68 -6.41
CA SER A 734 1.10 -14.92 -4.96
C SER A 734 1.18 -13.59 -4.19
N GLN A 735 0.48 -13.51 -3.08
CA GLN A 735 0.38 -12.29 -2.26
C GLN A 735 1.77 -11.71 -1.92
N THR A 736 2.71 -12.57 -1.54
CA THR A 736 4.09 -12.17 -1.20
C THR A 736 4.82 -11.58 -2.41
N ALA A 737 4.81 -12.25 -3.57
CA ALA A 737 5.45 -11.77 -4.79
C ALA A 737 4.82 -10.46 -5.28
N TYR A 738 3.48 -10.37 -5.26
CA TYR A 738 2.75 -9.16 -5.65
C TYR A 738 3.11 -7.95 -4.78
N ILE A 739 3.16 -8.12 -3.46
CA ILE A 739 3.50 -7.08 -2.50
C ILE A 739 4.93 -6.58 -2.71
N HIS A 740 5.91 -7.49 -2.79
CA HIS A 740 7.30 -7.12 -3.03
C HIS A 740 7.52 -6.46 -4.39
N ARG A 741 6.86 -6.96 -5.45
CA ARG A 741 6.90 -6.38 -6.80
C ARG A 741 6.32 -4.97 -6.82
N SER A 742 5.14 -4.78 -6.23
CA SER A 742 4.49 -3.47 -6.17
C SER A 742 5.32 -2.45 -5.38
N ALA A 743 5.88 -2.84 -4.24
CA ALA A 743 6.77 -2.00 -3.45
C ALA A 743 8.04 -1.63 -4.24
N ALA A 744 8.69 -2.59 -4.89
CA ALA A 744 9.90 -2.35 -5.68
C ALA A 744 9.63 -1.40 -6.86
N TYR A 745 8.53 -1.56 -7.58
CA TYR A 745 8.19 -0.69 -8.72
C TYR A 745 7.83 0.73 -8.27
N LEU A 746 7.04 0.89 -7.20
CA LEU A 746 6.64 2.22 -6.72
C LEU A 746 7.82 2.99 -6.12
N VAL A 747 8.63 2.34 -5.27
CA VAL A 747 9.83 2.97 -4.71
C VAL A 747 10.87 3.21 -5.80
N GLY A 748 10.99 2.31 -6.78
CA GLY A 748 11.83 2.48 -7.97
C GLY A 748 11.41 3.69 -8.81
N GLY A 749 10.12 3.90 -9.00
CA GLY A 749 9.56 5.10 -9.64
C GLY A 749 9.89 6.38 -8.88
N PHE A 750 9.75 6.37 -7.55
CA PHE A 750 10.15 7.52 -6.71
C PHE A 750 11.65 7.79 -6.79
N ALA A 751 12.48 6.74 -6.80
CA ALA A 751 13.92 6.86 -6.91
C ALA A 751 14.35 7.44 -8.27
N ALA A 752 13.72 7.01 -9.35
CA ALA A 752 13.96 7.55 -10.69
C ALA A 752 13.57 9.04 -10.76
N LEU A 753 12.41 9.41 -10.22
CA LEU A 753 11.98 10.81 -10.13
C LEU A 753 12.94 11.63 -9.24
N ALA A 754 13.34 11.09 -8.10
CA ALA A 754 14.30 11.75 -7.20
C ALA A 754 15.66 11.97 -7.86
N LEU A 755 16.15 10.99 -8.63
CA LEU A 755 17.38 11.13 -9.41
C LEU A 755 17.28 12.25 -10.44
N VAL A 756 16.20 12.30 -11.21
CA VAL A 756 15.95 13.36 -12.20
C VAL A 756 15.87 14.73 -11.53
N LEU A 757 15.10 14.84 -10.44
CA LEU A 757 14.95 16.08 -9.69
C LEU A 757 16.30 16.52 -9.08
N GLY A 758 17.08 15.61 -8.49
CA GLY A 758 18.39 15.89 -7.93
C GLY A 758 19.41 16.37 -8.99
N VAL A 759 19.36 15.78 -10.18
CA VAL A 759 20.16 16.23 -11.33
C VAL A 759 19.76 17.63 -11.77
N VAL A 760 18.46 17.93 -11.83
CA VAL A 760 17.95 19.27 -12.19
C VAL A 760 18.33 20.31 -11.14
N GLY A 761 18.21 19.98 -9.85
CA GLY A 761 18.60 20.86 -8.75
C GLY A 761 20.09 21.21 -8.77
N LEU A 762 20.93 20.18 -8.88
CA LEU A 762 22.38 20.36 -8.98
C LEU A 762 22.76 21.18 -10.21
N TYR A 763 22.18 20.87 -11.38
CA TYR A 763 22.40 21.66 -12.60
C TYR A 763 22.04 23.15 -12.37
N GLY A 764 20.89 23.42 -11.75
CA GLY A 764 20.44 24.78 -11.46
C GLY A 764 21.43 25.55 -10.57
N VAL A 765 21.92 24.93 -9.50
CA VAL A 765 22.87 25.57 -8.55
C VAL A 765 24.22 25.76 -9.19
N ILE A 766 24.75 24.79 -9.92
CA ILE A 766 26.06 24.93 -10.61
C ILE A 766 25.96 25.95 -11.74
N ALA A 767 24.91 25.93 -12.56
CA ALA A 767 24.69 26.93 -13.62
C ALA A 767 24.61 28.35 -13.06
N TYR A 768 23.95 28.52 -11.92
CA TYR A 768 23.90 29.79 -11.20
C TYR A 768 25.25 30.20 -10.63
N SER A 769 25.98 29.27 -9.99
CA SER A 769 27.36 29.55 -9.49
C SER A 769 28.28 30.01 -10.59
N VAL A 770 28.20 29.38 -11.77
CA VAL A 770 28.96 29.80 -12.98
C VAL A 770 28.55 31.20 -13.44
N SER A 771 27.24 31.51 -13.52
CA SER A 771 26.77 32.82 -13.99
C SER A 771 27.23 33.96 -13.09
N GLN A 772 27.29 33.74 -11.78
CA GLN A 772 27.81 34.73 -10.81
C GLN A 772 29.31 35.02 -10.97
N ARG A 773 30.08 34.06 -11.51
CA ARG A 773 31.54 34.15 -11.67
C ARG A 773 31.94 34.38 -13.10
N THR A 774 31.01 34.68 -14.04
CA THR A 774 31.31 34.83 -15.45
C THR A 774 32.41 35.88 -15.69
N ARG A 775 32.39 37.01 -14.97
CA ARG A 775 33.41 38.04 -15.02
C ARG A 775 34.77 37.55 -14.47
N GLU A 776 34.77 36.86 -13.33
CA GLU A 776 36.00 36.27 -12.76
C GLU A 776 36.64 35.27 -13.71
N ILE A 777 35.81 34.38 -14.28
CA ILE A 777 36.24 33.39 -15.28
C ILE A 777 36.73 34.08 -16.54
N GLY A 778 36.03 35.13 -17.00
CA GLY A 778 36.45 35.93 -18.15
C GLY A 778 37.80 36.61 -17.93
N VAL A 779 38.05 37.20 -16.76
CA VAL A 779 39.35 37.80 -16.39
C VAL A 779 40.45 36.74 -16.37
N ARG A 780 40.24 35.60 -15.76
CA ARG A 780 41.20 34.48 -15.72
C ARG A 780 41.55 34.00 -17.14
N MET A 781 40.51 33.84 -17.99
CA MET A 781 40.67 33.42 -19.39
C MET A 781 41.46 34.47 -20.20
N ALA A 782 41.18 35.77 -19.95
CA ALA A 782 41.92 36.87 -20.58
C ALA A 782 43.41 36.90 -20.15
N LEU A 783 43.71 36.47 -18.92
CA LEU A 783 45.05 36.33 -18.37
C LEU A 783 45.77 35.03 -18.77
N GLY A 784 45.17 34.22 -19.68
CA GLY A 784 45.78 33.01 -20.22
C GLY A 784 45.44 31.70 -19.47
N ALA A 785 44.44 31.68 -18.60
CA ALA A 785 44.02 30.45 -17.94
C ALA A 785 43.48 29.41 -18.96
N GLN A 786 43.93 28.16 -18.85
CA GLN A 786 43.50 27.08 -19.72
C GLN A 786 42.05 26.68 -19.40
N LYS A 787 41.31 26.20 -20.41
CA LYS A 787 39.94 25.68 -20.24
C LYS A 787 39.86 24.57 -19.20
N SER A 788 40.89 23.73 -19.07
CA SER A 788 41.02 22.69 -18.06
C SER A 788 40.93 23.21 -16.63
N SER A 789 41.51 24.38 -16.33
CA SER A 789 41.45 25.02 -15.02
C SER A 789 40.02 25.44 -14.66
N VAL A 790 39.23 25.90 -15.65
CA VAL A 790 37.81 26.25 -15.45
C VAL A 790 36.98 24.98 -15.20
N TYR A 791 37.23 23.88 -15.95
CA TYR A 791 36.60 22.61 -15.69
C TYR A 791 36.91 22.08 -14.28
N GLN A 792 38.20 22.10 -13.85
CA GLN A 792 38.61 21.68 -12.51
C GLN A 792 37.93 22.51 -11.40
N LEU A 793 37.79 23.80 -11.59
CA LEU A 793 37.11 24.67 -10.63
C LEU A 793 35.63 24.28 -10.46
N VAL A 794 34.90 24.15 -11.57
CA VAL A 794 33.46 23.93 -11.55
C VAL A 794 33.12 22.47 -11.14
N LEU A 795 33.80 21.49 -11.76
CA LEU A 795 33.60 20.08 -11.45
C LEU A 795 34.12 19.68 -10.07
N GLY A 796 35.17 20.33 -9.57
CA GLY A 796 35.68 20.16 -8.20
C GLY A 796 34.70 20.67 -7.14
N GLU A 797 34.01 21.80 -7.39
CA GLU A 797 32.92 22.27 -6.51
C GLU A 797 31.76 21.31 -6.52
N ALA A 798 31.29 20.84 -7.70
CA ALA A 798 30.25 19.85 -7.85
C ALA A 798 30.62 18.51 -7.15
N GLY A 799 31.85 18.02 -7.37
CA GLY A 799 32.36 16.78 -6.79
C GLY A 799 32.35 16.77 -5.26
N ARG A 800 32.68 17.91 -4.62
CA ARG A 800 32.57 18.04 -3.16
C ARG A 800 31.13 17.93 -2.66
N LEU A 801 30.19 18.61 -3.33
CA LEU A 801 28.78 18.56 -2.97
C LEU A 801 28.23 17.13 -3.14
N ILE A 802 28.59 16.47 -4.25
CA ILE A 802 28.20 15.09 -4.52
C ILE A 802 28.78 14.16 -3.44
N ALA A 803 30.09 14.27 -3.13
CA ALA A 803 30.72 13.42 -2.13
C ALA A 803 30.05 13.54 -0.75
N VAL A 804 29.81 14.78 -0.29
CA VAL A 804 29.14 15.01 1.00
C VAL A 804 27.69 14.50 0.96
N GLY A 805 26.93 14.77 -0.12
CA GLY A 805 25.56 14.31 -0.28
C GLY A 805 25.46 12.79 -0.30
N VAL A 806 26.37 12.12 -1.02
CA VAL A 806 26.43 10.65 -1.07
C VAL A 806 26.78 10.06 0.31
N LEU A 807 27.79 10.60 1.02
CA LEU A 807 28.16 10.09 2.34
C LEU A 807 27.02 10.23 3.36
N VAL A 808 26.39 11.40 3.42
CA VAL A 808 25.23 11.62 4.31
C VAL A 808 24.05 10.74 3.90
N GLY A 809 23.81 10.63 2.59
CA GLY A 809 22.74 9.80 2.05
C GLY A 809 22.95 8.30 2.33
N LEU A 810 24.18 7.79 2.21
CA LEU A 810 24.50 6.39 2.54
C LEU A 810 24.26 6.09 4.03
N ALA A 811 24.67 7.00 4.91
CA ALA A 811 24.38 6.86 6.35
C ALA A 811 22.86 6.85 6.62
N GLY A 812 22.11 7.76 6.01
CA GLY A 812 20.65 7.81 6.09
C GLY A 812 19.97 6.58 5.47
N SER A 813 20.54 6.01 4.41
CA SER A 813 20.02 4.81 3.74
C SER A 813 20.08 3.58 4.63
N VAL A 814 21.16 3.41 5.40
CA VAL A 814 21.26 2.29 6.36
C VAL A 814 20.18 2.42 7.44
N GLY A 815 19.96 3.63 7.98
CA GLY A 815 18.88 3.88 8.94
C GLY A 815 17.48 3.59 8.35
N ALA A 816 17.20 4.07 7.13
CA ALA A 816 15.94 3.80 6.44
C ALA A 816 15.76 2.30 6.15
N ALA A 817 16.82 1.60 5.73
CA ALA A 817 16.78 0.16 5.45
C ALA A 817 16.54 -0.68 6.71
N MET A 818 17.05 -0.26 7.89
CA MET A 818 16.73 -0.91 9.17
C MET A 818 15.24 -0.82 9.51
N LEU A 819 14.60 0.33 9.23
CA LEU A 819 13.16 0.49 9.40
C LEU A 819 12.35 -0.38 8.42
N MET A 820 12.92 -0.68 7.26
CA MET A 820 12.32 -1.52 6.22
C MET A 820 12.68 -3.01 6.38
N GLY A 821 13.40 -3.42 7.43
CA GLY A 821 13.95 -4.77 7.58
C GLY A 821 12.95 -5.90 7.37
N LYS A 822 11.70 -5.72 7.84
CA LYS A 822 10.60 -6.69 7.64
C LYS A 822 10.15 -6.85 6.18
N LEU A 823 10.52 -5.92 5.30
CA LEU A 823 10.17 -5.93 3.87
C LEU A 823 11.35 -6.41 3.00
N LEU A 824 12.49 -6.75 3.59
CA LEU A 824 13.67 -7.19 2.88
C LEU A 824 13.83 -8.71 3.01
N PHE A 825 13.61 -9.42 1.92
CA PHE A 825 13.82 -10.86 1.86
C PHE A 825 15.27 -11.17 1.43
N GLY A 826 16.02 -11.84 2.30
CA GLY A 826 17.37 -12.31 2.01
C GLY A 826 18.40 -11.21 1.74
N VAL A 827 18.10 -9.93 2.06
CA VAL A 827 18.98 -8.78 1.83
C VAL A 827 19.21 -8.05 3.14
N GLN A 828 20.46 -7.76 3.46
CA GLN A 828 20.82 -6.99 4.65
C GLN A 828 20.68 -5.50 4.40
N ALA A 829 20.31 -4.73 5.45
CA ALA A 829 20.16 -3.28 5.39
C ALA A 829 21.43 -2.53 4.91
N TRP A 830 22.60 -3.13 5.14
CA TRP A 830 23.92 -2.59 4.74
C TRP A 830 24.52 -3.34 3.54
N ASP A 831 23.71 -3.78 2.60
CA ASP A 831 24.18 -4.49 1.40
C ASP A 831 25.16 -3.62 0.59
N ALA A 832 26.46 -3.90 0.72
CA ALA A 832 27.53 -3.10 0.13
C ALA A 832 27.41 -2.97 -1.39
N GLY A 833 27.00 -4.03 -2.09
CA GLY A 833 26.82 -4.02 -3.54
C GLY A 833 25.80 -3.00 -4.00
N THR A 834 24.63 -2.97 -3.33
CA THR A 834 23.55 -2.02 -3.63
C THR A 834 24.00 -0.59 -3.30
N LEU A 835 24.59 -0.36 -2.12
CA LEU A 835 25.01 0.96 -1.68
C LEU A 835 26.11 1.57 -2.59
N ILE A 836 27.08 0.76 -2.99
CA ILE A 836 28.13 1.19 -3.96
C ILE A 836 27.51 1.47 -5.32
N GLY A 837 26.63 0.61 -5.83
CA GLY A 837 25.94 0.82 -7.09
C GLY A 837 25.15 2.12 -7.13
N VAL A 838 24.41 2.41 -6.07
CA VAL A 838 23.67 3.67 -5.92
C VAL A 838 24.59 4.88 -5.88
N ALA A 839 25.68 4.82 -5.12
CA ALA A 839 26.67 5.88 -5.05
C ALA A 839 27.29 6.17 -6.43
N LEU A 840 27.61 5.13 -7.20
CA LEU A 840 28.15 5.26 -8.56
C LEU A 840 27.14 5.85 -9.53
N VAL A 841 25.89 5.36 -9.53
CA VAL A 841 24.83 5.87 -10.43
C VAL A 841 24.54 7.34 -10.16
N LEU A 842 24.35 7.74 -8.88
CA LEU A 842 24.09 9.14 -8.55
C LEU A 842 25.30 10.02 -8.87
N THR A 843 26.51 9.58 -8.54
CA THR A 843 27.75 10.34 -8.84
C THR A 843 27.90 10.54 -10.34
N ALA A 844 27.72 9.52 -11.15
CA ALA A 844 27.79 9.61 -12.61
C ALA A 844 26.74 10.58 -13.17
N ALA A 845 25.49 10.45 -12.75
CA ALA A 845 24.40 11.31 -13.21
C ALA A 845 24.62 12.79 -12.80
N ALA A 846 25.06 13.03 -11.56
CA ALA A 846 25.33 14.36 -11.03
C ALA A 846 26.56 15.01 -11.71
N MET A 847 27.62 14.26 -11.97
CA MET A 847 28.81 14.75 -12.70
C MET A 847 28.48 15.08 -14.15
N LEU A 848 27.68 14.24 -14.83
CA LEU A 848 27.20 14.52 -16.18
C LEU A 848 26.37 15.82 -16.23
N ALA A 849 25.46 16.01 -15.26
CA ALA A 849 24.67 17.23 -15.15
C ALA A 849 25.54 18.47 -14.95
N SER A 850 26.60 18.35 -14.15
CA SER A 850 27.53 19.45 -13.86
C SER A 850 28.46 19.78 -15.02
N TYR A 851 28.68 18.84 -15.95
CA TYR A 851 29.53 19.02 -17.13
C TYR A 851 28.97 20.10 -18.08
N PHE A 852 27.66 20.19 -18.29
CA PHE A 852 27.06 21.18 -19.20
C PHE A 852 27.30 22.63 -18.75
N PRO A 853 27.06 23.03 -17.48
CA PRO A 853 27.41 24.34 -16.99
C PRO A 853 28.92 24.61 -17.06
N ALA A 854 29.77 23.60 -16.74
CA ALA A 854 31.21 23.72 -16.80
C ALA A 854 31.71 23.98 -18.24
N ARG A 855 31.14 23.28 -19.23
CA ARG A 855 31.42 23.53 -20.65
C ARG A 855 31.03 24.92 -21.10
N ARG A 856 29.83 25.41 -20.68
CA ARG A 856 29.42 26.80 -20.96
C ARG A 856 30.38 27.80 -20.34
N ALA A 857 30.82 27.59 -19.08
CA ALA A 857 31.80 28.45 -18.41
C ALA A 857 33.14 28.50 -19.15
N ALA A 858 33.66 27.37 -19.63
CA ALA A 858 34.90 27.25 -20.38
C ALA A 858 34.84 27.81 -21.82
N SER A 859 33.62 28.05 -22.33
CA SER A 859 33.39 28.64 -23.66
C SER A 859 33.06 30.16 -23.65
N VAL A 860 33.10 30.80 -22.46
CA VAL A 860 32.85 32.24 -22.35
C VAL A 860 33.89 33.05 -23.09
N ASN A 861 33.45 33.98 -23.97
CA ASN A 861 34.34 34.89 -24.66
C ASN A 861 34.81 35.97 -23.68
N PRO A 862 36.16 36.12 -23.46
CA PRO A 862 36.68 37.08 -22.51
C PRO A 862 36.26 38.53 -22.78
N THR A 863 36.09 38.88 -24.05
CA THR A 863 35.73 40.25 -24.45
C THR A 863 34.26 40.56 -24.15
N GLU A 864 33.35 39.56 -24.25
CA GLU A 864 31.95 39.70 -23.89
C GLU A 864 31.78 39.72 -22.37
N ALA A 865 32.53 38.88 -21.64
CA ALA A 865 32.49 38.81 -20.18
C ALA A 865 32.94 40.10 -19.48
N LEU A 866 33.83 40.86 -20.10
CA LEU A 866 34.34 42.17 -19.62
C LEU A 866 33.39 43.34 -20.00
N ARG A 867 32.55 43.18 -21.03
CA ARG A 867 31.58 44.18 -21.49
C ARG A 867 30.22 44.03 -20.84
N ALA A 868 29.93 42.91 -20.18
CA ALA A 868 28.67 42.71 -19.47
C ALA A 868 28.66 43.52 -18.16
N GLU A 869 28.03 44.72 -18.20
CA GLU A 869 27.70 45.55 -17.05
C GLU A 869 26.46 45.04 -16.29
#